data_47c9dd418b5571d64d9b7725c0e6eb87
#
_entry.id   47c9dd418b5571d64d9b7725c0e6eb87
#
_cell.length_a   1.000
_cell.length_b   1.000
_cell.length_c   1.000
_cell.angle_alpha   90.00
_cell.angle_beta   90.00
_cell.angle_gamma   90.00
#
_symmetry.space_group_name_H-M   'P 1'
#
loop_
_entity.id
_entity.type
_entity.pdbx_description
1 polymer ?
#
loop_
_entity_poly.entity_id
_entity_poly.type
_entity_poly.pdbx_seq_one_letter_code
_entity_poly.pdbx_strand_id
1 'polypeptide(L)'
;MKHRLLAAITIAATTAIPLLPAVGVAPANAVSCTVTNVLFPPEYPSYTRVALYQNATNPAAAVQCLEQRLNELGYGIGTPDGTYDSTSSAAVRLFQLSRGLYPDGVVSPIVGRQLGLRGPLPAGPSTPTVTIIGDSTSAALRWTDEANNNSARYDIMGTTYDLKWAVESCRRLVNASCSGRTGSYISGHIVPVSVLPLMRGSMSGQLGDAVVIMAGYDDYSIASTIDPIMAEASAQGVTKVFWLNYRLTSNYNAAYQGYYTQHNAALEAAKVRWPNLVVLDWNGYTKSQSYATQQAWFYTDGIHMRPAGATALAEYLKANLDASGLAACTPGEAQAGVPDPTTGDPATPPAALTGFTGIEPTRELDTRFVEYGGGDGMLGAGRTIEVDLSADLPADATAAVVNVTAVTPCSRGYITVFACGTRPDTSNVNYAAWRTTAGLAITPHTDGTICVYSSDATHLIVDLVGAFVPSGALFHPMQPTRWVDTRGNPAVVTIGGPLTAGSQIDIPVAGVGGVDADATAVWVNLTSARSPQPSVLQVYPGPCGTPPSTSTVNVPAGRAGATTALVTLGADGGICVRAYNGTPDVIVDVSGWFGGSTAGGLGYRVLAAERLLDTRPGALPAGGADVPVVVPATAVVNIASVDSVGFGFVSARPCGAAGVSSLINSAPGETMANVGAIAPGTGGAVCVNPSLAGDLLMDLAGVFETVDL
;
A
#
# COMPACT_ATOMS: atom_id res chain seq x y z
N MET A 1 48.55 4.22 47.41
CA MET A 1 48.21 3.13 48.35
C MET A 1 46.71 2.96 48.39
N LYS A 2 46.28 1.71 48.29
CA LYS A 2 44.95 1.16 48.40
C LYS A 2 44.02 1.36 47.18
N HIS A 3 44.10 0.38 46.29
CA HIS A 3 43.06 -0.06 45.36
C HIS A 3 41.79 -0.48 46.08
N ARG A 4 40.61 -0.06 45.60
CA ARG A 4 39.35 -0.77 45.82
C ARG A 4 38.78 -1.16 44.47
N LEU A 5 38.79 -2.48 44.21
CA LEU A 5 38.00 -3.13 43.19
C LEU A 5 36.52 -2.93 43.52
N LEU A 6 35.76 -2.42 42.57
CA LEU A 6 34.29 -2.59 42.51
C LEU A 6 33.99 -3.73 41.56
N ALA A 7 33.50 -4.83 42.10
CA ALA A 7 32.92 -5.93 41.34
C ALA A 7 31.57 -5.51 40.78
N ALA A 8 31.45 -5.52 39.46
CA ALA A 8 30.18 -5.39 38.77
C ALA A 8 29.46 -6.75 38.83
N ILE A 9 28.34 -6.80 39.55
CA ILE A 9 27.42 -7.94 39.53
C ILE A 9 26.50 -7.73 38.32
N THR A 10 26.74 -8.51 37.26
CA THR A 10 25.85 -8.61 36.12
C THR A 10 24.76 -9.61 36.48
N ILE A 11 23.56 -9.14 36.80
CA ILE A 11 22.39 -10.00 36.93
C ILE A 11 21.80 -10.14 35.52
N ALA A 12 22.13 -11.24 34.85
CA ALA A 12 21.43 -11.67 33.66
C ALA A 12 20.12 -12.34 34.08
N ALA A 13 19.03 -11.60 34.07
CA ALA A 13 17.69 -12.17 34.16
C ALA A 13 17.26 -12.60 32.74
N THR A 14 17.65 -13.83 32.37
CA THR A 14 17.03 -14.52 31.23
C THR A 14 15.71 -15.09 31.67
N THR A 15 14.62 -14.31 31.54
CA THR A 15 13.28 -14.88 31.48
C THR A 15 13.09 -15.42 30.07
N ALA A 16 13.39 -16.70 29.87
CA ALA A 16 12.96 -17.44 28.69
C ALA A 16 11.44 -17.46 28.68
N ILE A 17 10.85 -16.66 27.79
CA ILE A 17 9.46 -16.85 27.37
C ILE A 17 9.46 -18.19 26.63
N PRO A 18 8.65 -19.19 27.04
CA PRO A 18 8.57 -20.43 26.29
C PRO A 18 8.01 -20.09 24.90
N LEU A 19 8.83 -20.27 23.86
CA LEU A 19 8.35 -20.39 22.50
C LEU A 19 7.38 -21.56 22.47
N LEU A 20 6.09 -21.25 22.39
CA LEU A 20 5.09 -22.24 22.01
C LEU A 20 5.50 -22.77 20.62
N PRO A 21 5.44 -24.09 20.42
CA PRO A 21 5.76 -24.66 19.12
C PRO A 21 4.91 -23.99 18.07
N ALA A 22 5.53 -23.64 16.93
CA ALA A 22 4.81 -23.22 15.74
C ALA A 22 3.83 -24.33 15.37
N VAL A 23 2.57 -24.13 15.76
CA VAL A 23 1.50 -24.99 15.30
C VAL A 23 1.40 -24.72 13.80
N GLY A 24 1.79 -25.71 12.99
CA GLY A 24 1.60 -25.66 11.56
C GLY A 24 0.16 -25.21 11.28
N VAL A 25 0.03 -24.14 10.51
CA VAL A 25 -1.28 -23.68 10.04
C VAL A 25 -1.82 -24.78 9.15
N ALA A 26 -2.63 -25.65 9.72
CA ALA A 26 -3.46 -26.53 8.92
C ALA A 26 -4.30 -25.62 8.00
N PRO A 27 -4.49 -25.99 6.72
CA PRO A 27 -5.39 -25.26 5.82
C PRO A 27 -6.70 -25.05 6.58
N ALA A 28 -7.30 -23.89 6.45
CA ALA A 28 -8.53 -23.52 7.13
C ALA A 28 -9.63 -24.51 6.75
N ASN A 29 -9.63 -25.65 7.42
CA ASN A 29 -10.74 -26.59 7.36
C ASN A 29 -11.95 -25.82 7.88
N ALA A 30 -13.01 -25.81 7.07
CA ALA A 30 -14.26 -25.18 7.39
C ALA A 30 -14.60 -25.47 8.85
N VAL A 31 -14.68 -24.43 9.67
CA VAL A 31 -15.19 -24.53 11.02
C VAL A 31 -16.52 -25.25 10.91
N SER A 32 -16.69 -26.37 11.63
CA SER A 32 -17.96 -27.13 11.63
C SER A 32 -19.11 -26.34 12.26
N CYS A 33 -18.85 -25.10 12.62
CA CYS A 33 -19.77 -24.10 13.09
C CYS A 33 -20.63 -23.63 11.91
N THR A 34 -21.83 -24.17 11.78
CA THR A 34 -22.80 -23.83 10.72
C THR A 34 -23.30 -22.38 10.80
N VAL A 35 -22.73 -21.55 11.64
CA VAL A 35 -23.12 -20.16 11.94
C VAL A 35 -22.21 -19.15 11.23
N THR A 36 -21.52 -19.54 10.17
CA THR A 36 -20.58 -18.71 9.43
C THR A 36 -21.15 -17.38 8.92
N ASN A 37 -22.45 -17.24 8.87
CA ASN A 37 -23.16 -16.02 8.44
C ASN A 37 -23.88 -15.30 9.59
N VAL A 38 -23.83 -15.78 10.83
CA VAL A 38 -24.60 -15.20 11.95
C VAL A 38 -23.89 -13.99 12.55
N LEU A 39 -22.56 -13.93 12.44
CA LEU A 39 -21.80 -12.83 13.03
C LEU A 39 -21.97 -11.51 12.30
N PHE A 40 -22.15 -11.51 10.97
CA PHE A 40 -22.22 -10.29 10.18
C PHE A 40 -22.86 -10.56 8.79
N PRO A 41 -24.12 -11.03 8.71
CA PRO A 41 -24.71 -11.30 7.41
C PRO A 41 -24.99 -9.99 6.68
N PRO A 42 -24.47 -9.79 5.47
CA PRO A 42 -24.83 -8.62 4.65
C PRO A 42 -26.30 -8.59 4.24
N GLU A 43 -27.03 -9.70 4.45
CA GLU A 43 -28.35 -9.94 3.89
C GLU A 43 -29.51 -9.78 4.88
N TYR A 44 -29.22 -9.49 6.15
CA TYR A 44 -30.27 -9.35 7.17
C TYR A 44 -30.27 -7.96 7.79
N PRO A 45 -31.14 -7.06 7.29
CA PRO A 45 -31.28 -5.69 7.83
C PRO A 45 -31.80 -5.63 9.28
N SER A 46 -32.16 -6.76 9.87
CA SER A 46 -32.62 -6.86 11.27
C SER A 46 -31.52 -7.19 12.28
N TYR A 47 -30.27 -7.47 11.85
CA TYR A 47 -29.16 -7.66 12.78
C TYR A 47 -28.48 -6.32 13.07
N THR A 48 -28.77 -5.77 14.21
CA THR A 48 -28.29 -4.46 14.67
C THR A 48 -26.87 -4.48 15.22
N ARG A 49 -26.11 -5.61 15.12
CA ARG A 49 -24.77 -5.73 15.69
C ARG A 49 -23.77 -6.32 14.73
N VAL A 50 -22.75 -5.54 14.42
CA VAL A 50 -21.62 -5.93 13.59
C VAL A 50 -20.35 -6.30 14.41
N ALA A 51 -20.43 -6.34 15.74
CA ALA A 51 -19.34 -6.70 16.64
C ALA A 51 -19.83 -7.49 17.86
N LEU A 52 -18.97 -8.39 18.39
CA LEU A 52 -19.19 -9.04 19.68
C LEU A 52 -18.22 -8.44 20.71
N TYR A 53 -18.73 -8.16 21.90
CA TYR A 53 -17.91 -7.63 23.00
C TYR A 53 -18.56 -7.88 24.37
N GLN A 54 -17.75 -7.81 25.42
CA GLN A 54 -18.19 -8.04 26.79
C GLN A 54 -19.26 -7.02 27.21
N ASN A 55 -20.22 -7.43 28.04
CA ASN A 55 -21.35 -6.64 28.53
C ASN A 55 -22.37 -6.22 27.44
N ALA A 56 -22.25 -6.73 26.22
CA ALA A 56 -23.24 -6.55 25.19
C ALA A 56 -24.24 -7.71 25.18
N THR A 57 -25.45 -7.49 24.68
CA THR A 57 -26.37 -8.59 24.34
C THR A 57 -25.90 -9.22 23.04
N ASN A 58 -24.99 -10.18 23.13
CA ASN A 58 -24.47 -10.89 21.96
C ASN A 58 -25.37 -12.07 21.61
N PRO A 59 -25.52 -12.45 20.33
CA PRO A 59 -26.20 -13.68 19.94
C PRO A 59 -25.44 -14.90 20.51
N ALA A 60 -26.07 -15.70 21.37
CA ALA A 60 -25.41 -16.81 22.04
C ALA A 60 -24.76 -17.81 21.08
N ALA A 61 -25.41 -18.14 19.96
CA ALA A 61 -24.87 -19.03 18.95
C ALA A 61 -23.59 -18.46 18.29
N ALA A 62 -23.51 -17.15 18.12
CA ALA A 62 -22.34 -16.47 17.57
C ALA A 62 -21.16 -16.49 18.56
N VAL A 63 -21.45 -16.28 19.84
CA VAL A 63 -20.44 -16.36 20.91
C VAL A 63 -19.94 -17.78 21.06
N GLN A 64 -20.83 -18.77 21.05
CA GLN A 64 -20.45 -20.18 21.14
C GLN A 64 -19.54 -20.60 20.00
N CYS A 65 -19.82 -20.11 18.80
CA CYS A 65 -18.96 -20.33 17.63
C CYS A 65 -17.57 -19.65 17.77
N LEU A 66 -17.53 -18.43 18.29
CA LEU A 66 -16.29 -17.74 18.63
C LEU A 66 -15.46 -18.53 19.64
N GLU A 67 -16.08 -18.98 20.70
CA GLU A 67 -15.45 -19.73 21.79
C GLU A 67 -14.89 -21.07 21.31
N GLN A 68 -15.66 -21.79 20.49
CA GLN A 68 -15.18 -23.00 19.83
C GLN A 68 -13.94 -22.69 18.98
N ARG A 69 -14.00 -21.61 18.18
CA ARG A 69 -12.89 -21.23 17.29
C ARG A 69 -11.64 -20.82 18.07
N LEU A 70 -11.79 -20.10 19.16
CA LEU A 70 -10.68 -19.74 20.05
C LEU A 70 -10.04 -20.98 20.70
N ASN A 71 -10.83 -21.98 21.08
CA ASN A 71 -10.33 -23.26 21.58
C ASN A 71 -9.55 -24.04 20.51
N GLU A 72 -10.04 -24.10 19.27
CA GLU A 72 -9.35 -24.72 18.14
C GLU A 72 -8.01 -24.06 17.84
N LEU A 73 -7.91 -22.74 18.09
CA LEU A 73 -6.68 -21.97 17.97
C LEU A 73 -5.78 -22.03 19.21
N GLY A 74 -6.15 -22.79 20.24
CA GLY A 74 -5.33 -23.04 21.43
C GLY A 74 -5.44 -21.98 22.54
N TYR A 75 -6.45 -21.11 22.51
CA TYR A 75 -6.63 -20.07 23.55
C TYR A 75 -7.32 -20.56 24.82
N GLY A 76 -7.80 -21.81 24.86
CA GLY A 76 -8.18 -22.52 26.07
C GLY A 76 -9.26 -21.88 26.97
N ILE A 77 -10.35 -21.42 26.39
CA ILE A 77 -11.44 -20.73 27.10
C ILE A 77 -12.44 -21.66 27.81
N GLY A 78 -12.23 -22.96 27.78
CA GLY A 78 -13.12 -23.92 28.40
C GLY A 78 -14.26 -24.40 27.50
N THR A 79 -15.36 -24.81 28.06
CA THR A 79 -16.53 -25.29 27.29
C THR A 79 -17.27 -24.08 26.70
N PRO A 80 -17.50 -24.05 25.38
CA PRO A 80 -18.27 -22.99 24.77
C PRO A 80 -19.70 -22.89 25.34
N ASP A 81 -20.02 -21.78 25.98
CA ASP A 81 -21.31 -21.58 26.65
C ASP A 81 -22.21 -20.52 25.99
N GLY A 82 -21.63 -19.78 25.01
CA GLY A 82 -22.35 -18.74 24.30
C GLY A 82 -22.49 -17.42 25.06
N THR A 83 -21.71 -17.25 26.14
CA THR A 83 -21.69 -16.03 26.96
C THR A 83 -20.37 -15.29 26.74
N TYR A 84 -20.41 -14.08 26.15
CA TYR A 84 -19.20 -13.27 25.99
C TYR A 84 -18.80 -12.63 27.33
N ASP A 85 -18.11 -13.39 28.15
CA ASP A 85 -17.65 -13.00 29.47
C ASP A 85 -16.21 -12.44 29.49
N SER A 86 -15.62 -12.30 30.67
CA SER A 86 -14.23 -11.85 30.81
C SER A 86 -13.21 -12.83 30.22
N THR A 87 -13.53 -14.14 30.23
CA THR A 87 -12.66 -15.19 29.69
C THR A 87 -12.59 -15.11 28.16
N SER A 88 -13.77 -15.03 27.53
CA SER A 88 -13.88 -14.85 26.08
C SER A 88 -13.19 -13.56 25.63
N SER A 89 -13.40 -12.45 26.35
CA SER A 89 -12.75 -11.16 26.08
C SER A 89 -11.22 -11.24 26.22
N ALA A 90 -10.70 -11.93 27.25
CA ALA A 90 -9.26 -12.12 27.43
C ALA A 90 -8.64 -12.97 26.31
N ALA A 91 -9.30 -14.03 25.89
CA ALA A 91 -8.86 -14.88 24.78
C ALA A 91 -8.83 -14.11 23.45
N VAL A 92 -9.85 -13.29 23.17
CA VAL A 92 -9.87 -12.41 21.99
C VAL A 92 -8.71 -11.42 22.03
N ARG A 93 -8.37 -10.83 23.16
CA ARG A 93 -7.20 -9.95 23.30
C ARG A 93 -5.88 -10.67 23.01
N LEU A 94 -5.72 -11.89 23.49
CA LEU A 94 -4.54 -12.70 23.20
C LEU A 94 -4.46 -13.04 21.71
N PHE A 95 -5.58 -13.38 21.09
CA PHE A 95 -5.66 -13.57 19.65
C PHE A 95 -5.28 -12.29 18.89
N GLN A 96 -5.85 -11.14 19.26
CA GLN A 96 -5.52 -9.85 18.66
C GLN A 96 -4.03 -9.54 18.76
N LEU A 97 -3.42 -9.73 19.94
CA LEU A 97 -1.97 -9.57 20.14
C LEU A 97 -1.15 -10.49 19.24
N SER A 98 -1.54 -11.77 19.09
CA SER A 98 -0.84 -12.74 18.24
C SER A 98 -0.91 -12.38 16.75
N ARG A 99 -1.88 -11.55 16.36
CA ARG A 99 -2.09 -11.06 15.00
C ARG A 99 -1.63 -9.60 14.80
N GLY A 100 -0.95 -9.04 15.82
CA GLY A 100 -0.53 -7.65 15.79
C GLY A 100 -1.69 -6.64 15.78
N LEU A 101 -2.91 -7.07 16.15
CA LEU A 101 -4.07 -6.21 16.27
C LEU A 101 -4.10 -5.53 17.63
N TYR A 102 -4.79 -4.39 17.71
CA TYR A 102 -5.01 -3.72 18.99
C TYR A 102 -5.88 -4.61 19.90
N PRO A 103 -5.44 -4.93 21.17
CA PRO A 103 -6.08 -5.91 22.02
C PRO A 103 -7.24 -5.30 22.82
N ASP A 104 -8.28 -4.85 22.14
CA ASP A 104 -9.47 -4.28 22.80
C ASP A 104 -10.46 -5.34 23.33
N GLY A 105 -10.31 -6.57 22.92
CA GLY A 105 -11.24 -7.64 23.27
C GLY A 105 -12.59 -7.51 22.55
N VAL A 106 -12.63 -6.85 21.41
CA VAL A 106 -13.83 -6.72 20.56
C VAL A 106 -13.65 -7.56 19.32
N VAL A 107 -14.60 -8.43 19.02
CA VAL A 107 -14.64 -9.13 17.73
C VAL A 107 -15.30 -8.22 16.71
N SER A 108 -14.50 -7.32 16.18
CA SER A 108 -14.88 -6.47 15.06
C SER A 108 -14.98 -7.27 13.76
N PRO A 109 -15.48 -6.71 12.66
CA PRO A 109 -15.45 -7.36 11.34
C PRO A 109 -14.08 -7.88 10.93
N ILE A 110 -13.00 -7.13 11.20
CA ILE A 110 -11.61 -7.57 10.93
C ILE A 110 -11.26 -8.80 11.77
N VAL A 111 -11.48 -8.72 13.08
CA VAL A 111 -11.17 -9.81 14.00
C VAL A 111 -11.98 -11.05 13.63
N GLY A 112 -13.26 -10.90 13.29
CA GLY A 112 -14.12 -11.98 12.83
C GLY A 112 -13.61 -12.67 11.56
N ARG A 113 -13.11 -11.91 10.60
CA ARG A 113 -12.48 -12.47 9.38
C ARG A 113 -11.22 -13.27 9.70
N GLN A 114 -10.34 -12.72 10.52
CA GLN A 114 -9.09 -13.40 10.89
C GLN A 114 -9.32 -14.64 11.75
N LEU A 115 -10.40 -14.68 12.50
CA LEU A 115 -10.87 -15.87 13.20
C LEU A 115 -11.51 -16.92 12.29
N GLY A 116 -11.79 -16.57 11.03
CA GLY A 116 -12.53 -17.44 10.10
C GLY A 116 -14.02 -17.56 10.42
N LEU A 117 -14.56 -16.64 11.24
CA LEU A 117 -15.96 -16.60 11.64
C LEU A 117 -16.82 -15.78 10.69
N ARG A 118 -16.18 -15.05 9.80
CA ARG A 118 -16.81 -14.28 8.73
C ARG A 118 -16.28 -14.79 7.40
N GLY A 119 -17.17 -15.04 6.46
CA GLY A 119 -16.79 -15.41 5.11
C GLY A 119 -15.93 -14.34 4.42
N PRO A 120 -15.26 -14.67 3.32
CA PRO A 120 -14.65 -13.65 2.48
C PRO A 120 -15.72 -12.62 2.12
N LEU A 121 -15.31 -11.36 2.02
CA LEU A 121 -16.20 -10.33 1.48
C LEU A 121 -16.76 -10.84 0.14
N PRO A 122 -18.05 -10.59 -0.17
CA PRO A 122 -18.52 -10.78 -1.53
C PRO A 122 -17.53 -10.12 -2.49
N ALA A 123 -17.30 -10.71 -3.65
CA ALA A 123 -16.52 -10.08 -4.70
C ALA A 123 -17.21 -8.76 -5.09
N GLY A 124 -16.72 -7.68 -4.52
CA GLY A 124 -17.23 -6.32 -4.64
C GLY A 124 -16.18 -5.35 -4.09
N PRO A 125 -16.34 -4.03 -4.25
CA PRO A 125 -15.37 -3.06 -3.76
C PRO A 125 -15.09 -3.34 -2.28
N SER A 126 -13.80 -3.41 -1.92
CA SER A 126 -13.38 -3.68 -0.55
C SER A 126 -13.95 -2.59 0.36
N THR A 127 -14.58 -3.01 1.45
CA THR A 127 -15.04 -2.07 2.48
C THR A 127 -13.83 -1.29 3.00
N PRO A 128 -13.78 0.05 2.86
CA PRO A 128 -12.62 0.83 3.30
C PRO A 128 -12.37 0.62 4.79
N THR A 129 -11.11 0.43 5.15
CA THR A 129 -10.70 0.28 6.55
C THR A 129 -10.40 1.65 7.14
N VAL A 130 -11.09 2.00 8.22
CA VAL A 130 -10.92 3.26 8.94
C VAL A 130 -10.44 3.00 10.36
N THR A 131 -9.26 3.49 10.69
CA THR A 131 -8.73 3.43 12.06
C THR A 131 -9.15 4.69 12.82
N ILE A 132 -9.83 4.50 13.95
CA ILE A 132 -10.25 5.58 14.83
C ILE A 132 -9.39 5.59 16.07
N ILE A 133 -8.63 6.67 16.28
CA ILE A 133 -7.73 6.84 17.43
C ILE A 133 -8.22 8.05 18.25
N GLY A 134 -8.53 7.82 19.52
CA GLY A 134 -9.13 8.85 20.35
C GLY A 134 -8.73 8.80 21.83
N ASP A 135 -9.10 9.88 22.54
CA ASP A 135 -8.96 10.03 23.99
C ASP A 135 -10.30 9.93 24.72
N SER A 136 -10.38 10.42 25.97
CA SER A 136 -11.58 10.37 26.79
C SER A 136 -12.79 11.09 26.20
N THR A 137 -12.59 12.11 25.38
CA THR A 137 -13.67 12.91 24.78
C THR A 137 -14.44 12.13 23.74
N SER A 138 -13.77 11.22 23.04
CA SER A 138 -14.36 10.31 22.05
C SER A 138 -14.71 8.93 22.63
N ALA A 139 -14.28 8.63 23.86
CA ALA A 139 -14.53 7.35 24.50
C ALA A 139 -16.02 7.03 24.68
N ALA A 140 -16.89 8.02 24.68
CA ALA A 140 -18.33 7.84 24.72
C ALA A 140 -18.86 6.96 23.57
N LEU A 141 -18.23 7.00 22.39
CA LEU A 141 -18.58 6.09 21.28
C LEU A 141 -18.44 4.63 21.69
N ARG A 142 -17.46 4.32 22.54
CA ARG A 142 -17.20 2.98 23.05
C ARG A 142 -18.01 2.66 24.29
N TRP A 143 -18.03 3.57 25.28
CA TRP A 143 -18.72 3.36 26.55
C TRP A 143 -20.23 3.33 26.41
N THR A 144 -20.79 4.10 25.46
CA THR A 144 -22.21 4.09 25.17
C THR A 144 -22.67 2.74 24.66
N ASP A 145 -21.86 2.11 23.79
CA ASP A 145 -22.15 0.77 23.29
C ASP A 145 -22.29 -0.25 24.42
N GLU A 146 -21.46 -0.11 25.47
CA GLU A 146 -21.40 -1.06 26.58
C GLU A 146 -22.47 -0.81 27.64
N ALA A 147 -22.54 0.44 28.10
CA ALA A 147 -23.43 0.80 29.21
C ALA A 147 -24.91 0.74 28.83
N ASN A 148 -25.25 1.00 27.58
CA ASN A 148 -26.62 1.12 27.11
C ASN A 148 -27.00 0.07 26.08
N ASN A 149 -26.16 -0.92 25.87
CA ASN A 149 -26.37 -1.95 24.85
C ASN A 149 -26.57 -1.34 23.43
N ASN A 150 -25.92 -0.22 23.17
CA ASN A 150 -26.01 0.56 21.95
C ASN A 150 -24.71 0.40 21.17
N SER A 151 -24.80 0.01 19.91
CA SER A 151 -23.67 -0.21 19.01
C SER A 151 -23.52 0.93 17.98
N ALA A 152 -23.87 2.16 18.36
CA ALA A 152 -23.97 3.31 17.45
C ALA A 152 -22.79 3.44 16.48
N ARG A 153 -21.54 3.23 16.91
CA ARG A 153 -20.36 3.26 16.04
C ARG A 153 -20.42 2.22 14.92
N TYR A 154 -20.88 0.99 15.23
CA TYR A 154 -20.99 -0.10 14.26
C TYR A 154 -22.31 -0.07 13.50
N ASP A 155 -23.39 0.32 14.13
CA ASP A 155 -24.70 0.42 13.48
C ASP A 155 -24.72 1.56 12.45
N ILE A 156 -24.01 2.65 12.74
CA ILE A 156 -23.96 3.84 11.88
C ILE A 156 -22.83 3.74 10.85
N MET A 157 -21.60 3.41 11.29
CA MET A 157 -20.41 3.45 10.43
C MET A 157 -19.97 2.09 9.90
N GLY A 158 -20.13 1.03 10.70
CA GLY A 158 -19.58 -0.30 10.42
C GLY A 158 -20.29 -1.04 9.28
N THR A 159 -21.42 -0.56 8.80
CA THR A 159 -22.11 -1.07 7.60
C THR A 159 -21.43 -0.63 6.31
N THR A 160 -20.67 0.47 6.36
CA THR A 160 -19.99 1.06 5.21
C THR A 160 -18.47 0.91 5.34
N TYR A 161 -17.95 0.98 6.57
CA TYR A 161 -16.51 0.99 6.86
C TYR A 161 -16.11 -0.18 7.74
N ASP A 162 -14.93 -0.73 7.48
CA ASP A 162 -14.30 -1.71 8.35
C ASP A 162 -13.51 -0.96 9.44
N LEU A 163 -14.11 -0.84 10.64
CA LEU A 163 -13.59 0.02 11.70
C LEU A 163 -12.54 -0.68 12.55
N LYS A 164 -11.36 -0.06 12.67
CA LYS A 164 -10.37 -0.34 13.71
C LYS A 164 -10.50 0.70 14.81
N TRP A 165 -10.61 0.25 16.03
CA TRP A 165 -10.97 1.13 17.14
C TRP A 165 -9.88 1.16 18.22
N ALA A 166 -9.22 2.30 18.37
CA ALA A 166 -8.17 2.54 19.36
C ALA A 166 -8.48 3.83 20.15
N VAL A 167 -9.53 3.77 20.99
CA VAL A 167 -9.95 4.89 21.82
C VAL A 167 -9.74 4.57 23.28
N GLU A 168 -8.92 5.34 23.97
CA GLU A 168 -8.62 5.17 25.41
C GLU A 168 -8.49 6.52 26.10
N SER A 169 -9.07 6.61 27.30
CA SER A 169 -8.97 7.82 28.13
C SER A 169 -7.51 8.23 28.37
N CYS A 170 -7.25 9.53 28.40
CA CYS A 170 -5.93 10.10 28.64
C CYS A 170 -4.89 9.89 27.54
N ARG A 171 -5.28 9.41 26.35
CA ARG A 171 -4.35 9.27 25.23
C ARG A 171 -3.86 10.64 24.76
N ARG A 172 -2.55 10.84 24.73
CA ARG A 172 -1.88 12.01 24.15
C ARG A 172 -1.41 11.71 22.73
N LEU A 173 -1.01 12.74 22.01
CA LEU A 173 -0.56 12.63 20.62
C LEU A 173 0.82 12.00 20.50
N VAL A 174 1.81 12.53 21.20
CA VAL A 174 3.21 12.08 21.10
C VAL A 174 3.83 11.83 22.48
N ASN A 175 3.57 12.74 23.43
CA ASN A 175 4.10 12.64 24.79
C ASN A 175 3.47 11.46 25.55
N ALA A 176 4.11 11.01 26.62
CA ALA A 176 3.58 9.97 27.47
C ALA A 176 2.15 10.31 27.93
N SER A 177 1.23 9.38 27.69
CA SER A 177 -0.16 9.51 28.14
C SER A 177 -0.25 9.51 29.65
N CYS A 178 -1.31 10.11 30.21
CA CYS A 178 -1.52 10.09 31.64
C CYS A 178 -2.01 8.69 32.09
N SER A 179 -1.84 8.37 33.37
CA SER A 179 -2.41 7.17 33.96
C SER A 179 -3.94 7.24 33.88
N GLY A 180 -4.54 6.28 33.17
CA GLY A 180 -5.97 6.29 32.88
C GLY A 180 -6.82 6.42 34.14
N ARG A 181 -7.88 7.20 34.05
CA ARG A 181 -8.88 7.30 35.11
C ARG A 181 -9.66 5.98 35.21
N THR A 182 -10.11 5.67 36.42
CA THR A 182 -11.05 4.57 36.70
C THR A 182 -12.26 4.70 35.77
N GLY A 183 -12.51 3.68 34.99
CA GLY A 183 -13.55 3.67 33.94
C GLY A 183 -13.03 3.25 32.58
N SER A 184 -11.73 2.96 32.47
CA SER A 184 -11.18 2.26 31.31
C SER A 184 -11.82 0.88 31.20
N TYR A 185 -12.26 0.55 30.03
CA TYR A 185 -12.89 -0.71 29.63
C TYR A 185 -12.08 -1.97 29.91
N ILE A 186 -10.80 -1.81 30.05
CA ILE A 186 -9.84 -2.83 30.40
C ILE A 186 -9.68 -2.77 31.92
N SER A 187 -10.08 -3.82 32.62
CA SER A 187 -9.84 -3.96 34.06
C SER A 187 -8.34 -3.91 34.35
N GLY A 188 -7.90 -2.82 34.93
CA GLY A 188 -6.49 -2.51 35.22
C GLY A 188 -6.10 -1.17 34.62
N HIS A 189 -5.37 -0.36 35.37
CA HIS A 189 -4.86 0.93 34.92
C HIS A 189 -3.83 0.71 33.83
N ILE A 190 -4.25 0.80 32.55
CA ILE A 190 -3.33 0.81 31.44
C ILE A 190 -3.09 2.28 31.08
N VAL A 191 -1.83 2.70 31.11
CA VAL A 191 -1.42 3.95 30.49
C VAL A 191 -1.53 3.74 28.98
N PRO A 192 -2.43 4.41 28.25
CA PRO A 192 -2.57 4.18 26.83
C PRO A 192 -1.32 4.63 26.08
N VAL A 193 -0.93 3.87 25.09
CA VAL A 193 0.15 4.29 24.18
C VAL A 193 -0.32 5.52 23.42
N SER A 194 0.48 6.58 23.39
CA SER A 194 0.16 7.82 22.65
C SER A 194 0.04 7.56 21.13
N VAL A 195 -0.62 8.45 20.40
CA VAL A 195 -1.01 8.26 18.99
C VAL A 195 0.18 7.85 18.12
N LEU A 196 1.24 8.64 18.10
CA LEU A 196 2.39 8.35 17.21
C LEU A 196 3.12 7.05 17.56
N PRO A 197 3.48 6.75 18.83
CA PRO A 197 4.00 5.45 19.20
C PRO A 197 3.06 4.28 18.92
N LEU A 198 1.74 4.47 19.03
CA LEU A 198 0.75 3.46 18.69
C LEU A 198 0.79 3.14 17.20
N MET A 199 0.83 4.17 16.33
CA MET A 199 0.91 4.01 14.88
C MET A 199 2.19 3.30 14.47
N ARG A 200 3.32 3.59 15.11
CA ARG A 200 4.64 2.97 14.87
C ARG A 200 4.78 1.57 15.44
N GLY A 201 4.01 1.26 16.45
CA GLY A 201 4.05 0.03 17.21
C GLY A 201 2.98 -0.97 16.80
N SER A 202 2.02 -1.23 17.69
CA SER A 202 1.02 -2.27 17.53
C SER A 202 0.04 -2.05 16.37
N MET A 203 -0.01 -0.85 15.78
CA MET A 203 -0.81 -0.56 14.59
C MET A 203 0.04 -0.33 13.33
N SER A 204 1.34 -0.59 13.39
CA SER A 204 2.22 -0.47 12.22
C SER A 204 1.77 -1.39 11.09
N GLY A 205 1.64 -0.84 9.88
CA GLY A 205 1.15 -1.55 8.70
C GLY A 205 -0.36 -1.88 8.72
N GLN A 206 -1.10 -1.39 9.73
CA GLN A 206 -2.50 -1.76 9.94
C GLN A 206 -3.46 -0.57 10.00
N LEU A 207 -3.00 0.64 9.69
CA LEU A 207 -3.82 1.84 9.80
C LEU A 207 -5.00 1.88 8.80
N GLY A 208 -4.92 1.09 7.72
CA GLY A 208 -5.95 1.02 6.71
C GLY A 208 -5.96 2.23 5.77
N ASP A 209 -7.13 2.48 5.16
CA ASP A 209 -7.28 3.49 4.11
C ASP A 209 -7.36 4.91 4.67
N ALA A 210 -7.93 5.05 5.86
CA ALA A 210 -8.03 6.33 6.53
C ALA A 210 -7.83 6.22 8.05
N VAL A 211 -7.38 7.32 8.65
CA VAL A 211 -7.26 7.47 10.10
C VAL A 211 -8.11 8.65 10.56
N VAL A 212 -8.91 8.44 11.58
CA VAL A 212 -9.63 9.51 12.30
C VAL A 212 -8.93 9.76 13.63
N ILE A 213 -8.48 10.98 13.86
CA ILE A 213 -7.81 11.38 15.11
C ILE A 213 -8.75 12.26 15.92
N MET A 214 -9.04 11.81 17.14
CA MET A 214 -9.90 12.48 18.12
C MET A 214 -9.20 12.50 19.49
N ALA A 215 -7.92 12.85 19.50
CA ALA A 215 -7.07 12.94 20.68
C ALA A 215 -6.34 14.29 20.74
N GLY A 216 -5.85 14.66 21.92
CA GLY A 216 -5.06 15.85 22.12
C GLY A 216 -5.66 16.86 23.11
N TYR A 217 -6.81 16.56 23.70
CA TYR A 217 -7.36 17.41 24.77
C TYR A 217 -6.48 17.46 26.02
N ASP A 218 -5.64 16.46 26.22
CA ASP A 218 -4.66 16.39 27.33
C ASP A 218 -3.27 16.93 26.93
N ASP A 219 -3.10 17.43 25.72
CA ASP A 219 -1.84 18.04 25.23
C ASP A 219 -1.89 19.56 25.41
N TYR A 220 -0.78 20.16 25.91
CA TYR A 220 -0.67 21.62 26.04
C TYR A 220 -0.39 22.32 24.72
N SER A 221 0.20 21.60 23.75
CA SER A 221 0.45 22.09 22.40
C SER A 221 0.51 20.91 21.44
N ILE A 222 -0.13 21.07 20.29
CA ILE A 222 -0.10 20.05 19.23
C ILE A 222 0.69 20.48 18.00
N ALA A 223 1.13 21.71 17.90
CA ALA A 223 1.73 22.25 16.68
C ALA A 223 2.94 21.43 16.18
N SER A 224 3.78 20.95 17.11
CA SER A 224 4.95 20.12 16.78
C SER A 224 4.63 18.63 16.63
N THR A 225 3.40 18.20 16.95
CA THR A 225 2.99 16.78 16.91
C THR A 225 2.26 16.40 15.62
N ILE A 226 1.69 17.38 14.92
CA ILE A 226 0.91 17.16 13.69
C ILE A 226 1.80 16.57 12.60
N ASP A 227 2.92 17.21 12.28
CA ASP A 227 3.77 16.80 11.16
C ASP A 227 4.34 15.36 11.34
N PRO A 228 4.86 14.94 12.51
CA PRO A 228 5.27 13.56 12.73
C PRO A 228 4.14 12.54 12.59
N ILE A 229 2.93 12.86 13.04
CA ILE A 229 1.77 11.96 12.92
C ILE A 229 1.32 11.85 11.46
N MET A 230 1.25 12.97 10.74
CA MET A 230 0.89 12.99 9.33
C MET A 230 1.92 12.27 8.47
N ALA A 231 3.22 12.46 8.75
CA ALA A 231 4.30 11.75 8.08
C ALA A 231 4.20 10.23 8.32
N GLU A 232 3.90 9.81 9.54
CA GLU A 232 3.73 8.39 9.88
C GLU A 232 2.52 7.79 9.18
N ALA A 233 1.37 8.48 9.19
CA ALA A 233 0.17 8.05 8.48
C ALA A 233 0.46 7.87 6.98
N SER A 234 1.11 8.85 6.36
CA SER A 234 1.49 8.80 4.95
C SER A 234 2.50 7.69 4.66
N ALA A 235 3.49 7.48 5.54
CA ALA A 235 4.48 6.42 5.40
C ALA A 235 3.85 5.01 5.43
N GLN A 236 2.71 4.86 6.12
CA GLN A 236 1.96 3.61 6.17
C GLN A 236 0.85 3.53 5.10
N GLY A 237 0.83 4.44 4.13
CA GLY A 237 -0.11 4.38 3.01
C GLY A 237 -1.51 4.91 3.32
N VAL A 238 -1.70 5.59 4.45
CA VAL A 238 -2.98 6.25 4.78
C VAL A 238 -3.23 7.40 3.80
N THR A 239 -4.34 7.34 3.08
CA THR A 239 -4.65 8.31 2.03
C THR A 239 -5.31 9.57 2.57
N LYS A 240 -6.09 9.46 3.65
CA LYS A 240 -6.75 10.57 4.32
C LYS A 240 -6.64 10.46 5.83
N VAL A 241 -6.29 11.57 6.46
CA VAL A 241 -6.31 11.73 7.91
C VAL A 241 -7.38 12.73 8.26
N PHE A 242 -8.42 12.27 8.93
CA PHE A 242 -9.47 13.10 9.48
C PHE A 242 -9.10 13.47 10.90
N TRP A 243 -9.02 14.76 11.20
CA TRP A 243 -8.70 15.22 12.54
C TRP A 243 -9.80 16.12 13.04
N LEU A 244 -10.49 15.71 14.13
CA LEU A 244 -11.50 16.54 14.75
C LEU A 244 -10.85 17.74 15.41
N ASN A 245 -11.34 18.94 15.12
CA ASN A 245 -10.96 20.12 15.85
C ASN A 245 -11.56 20.11 17.27
N TYR A 246 -10.94 20.90 18.15
CA TYR A 246 -11.24 20.89 19.58
C TYR A 246 -12.41 21.81 19.88
N ARG A 247 -13.40 21.28 20.59
CA ARG A 247 -14.61 22.02 20.96
C ARG A 247 -14.25 23.08 22.00
N LEU A 248 -14.65 24.32 21.69
CA LEU A 248 -14.53 25.48 22.59
C LEU A 248 -15.86 25.67 23.32
N THR A 249 -15.82 25.64 24.65
CA THR A 249 -17.00 25.76 25.50
C THR A 249 -16.73 26.72 26.65
N SER A 250 -17.72 27.57 26.99
CA SER A 250 -17.62 28.50 28.11
C SER A 250 -17.65 27.84 29.50
N ASN A 251 -18.07 26.58 29.55
CA ASN A 251 -18.27 25.84 30.80
C ASN A 251 -17.00 25.12 31.29
N TYR A 252 -15.97 25.00 30.44
CA TYR A 252 -14.71 24.37 30.79
C TYR A 252 -13.69 25.39 31.23
N ASN A 253 -12.79 25.02 32.11
CA ASN A 253 -11.77 25.90 32.67
C ASN A 253 -11.16 26.81 31.60
N ALA A 254 -11.24 28.12 31.79
CA ALA A 254 -10.81 29.13 30.84
C ALA A 254 -9.36 28.98 30.37
N ALA A 255 -8.46 28.43 31.23
CA ALA A 255 -7.09 28.14 30.87
C ALA A 255 -6.94 27.13 29.71
N TYR A 256 -7.81 26.13 29.62
CA TYR A 256 -7.75 25.12 28.56
C TYR A 256 -8.30 25.64 27.22
N GLN A 257 -9.23 26.60 27.25
CA GLN A 257 -9.81 27.18 26.02
C GLN A 257 -8.73 27.85 25.16
N GLY A 258 -7.73 28.46 25.79
CA GLY A 258 -6.57 29.06 25.11
C GLY A 258 -5.76 28.01 24.34
N TYR A 259 -5.53 26.85 24.93
CA TYR A 259 -4.83 25.74 24.27
C TYR A 259 -5.63 25.21 23.09
N TYR A 260 -6.93 24.93 23.27
CA TYR A 260 -7.78 24.38 22.19
C TYR A 260 -7.95 25.37 21.03
N THR A 261 -7.96 26.67 21.29
CA THR A 261 -7.93 27.69 20.24
C THR A 261 -6.64 27.62 19.42
N GLN A 262 -5.49 27.45 20.09
CA GLN A 262 -4.20 27.29 19.43
C GLN A 262 -4.11 25.96 18.67
N HIS A 263 -4.67 24.88 19.22
CA HIS A 263 -4.75 23.58 18.55
C HIS A 263 -5.54 23.67 17.24
N ASN A 264 -6.70 24.31 17.26
CA ASN A 264 -7.52 24.50 16.06
C ASN A 264 -6.79 25.34 15.00
N ALA A 265 -6.10 26.39 15.41
CA ALA A 265 -5.29 27.19 14.50
C ALA A 265 -4.11 26.39 13.92
N ALA A 266 -3.47 25.53 14.71
CA ALA A 266 -2.38 24.67 14.25
C ALA A 266 -2.86 23.62 13.23
N LEU A 267 -4.05 23.04 13.42
CA LEU A 267 -4.66 22.11 12.47
C LEU A 267 -4.96 22.81 11.14
N GLU A 268 -5.57 24.00 11.17
CA GLU A 268 -5.86 24.75 9.95
C GLU A 268 -4.58 25.12 9.18
N ALA A 269 -3.53 25.56 9.91
CA ALA A 269 -2.24 25.86 9.30
C ALA A 269 -1.55 24.62 8.72
N ALA A 270 -1.81 23.42 9.25
CA ALA A 270 -1.22 22.18 8.76
C ALA A 270 -1.81 21.72 7.42
N LYS A 271 -3.04 22.12 7.08
CA LYS A 271 -3.69 21.74 5.79
C LYS A 271 -2.89 22.17 4.58
N VAL A 272 -2.14 23.26 4.66
CA VAL A 272 -1.29 23.74 3.57
C VAL A 272 -0.12 22.77 3.32
N ARG A 273 0.41 22.14 4.38
CA ARG A 273 1.52 21.21 4.30
C ARG A 273 1.06 19.78 4.00
N TRP A 274 -0.16 19.45 4.38
CA TRP A 274 -0.71 18.10 4.32
C TRP A 274 -2.05 18.09 3.58
N PRO A 275 -2.05 18.00 2.23
CA PRO A 275 -3.30 17.99 1.43
C PRO A 275 -4.23 16.82 1.75
N ASN A 276 -3.71 15.75 2.36
CA ASN A 276 -4.48 14.60 2.84
C ASN A 276 -5.03 14.79 4.27
N LEU A 277 -4.76 15.93 4.91
CA LEU A 277 -5.37 16.28 6.20
C LEU A 277 -6.74 16.93 5.99
N VAL A 278 -7.76 16.29 6.51
CA VAL A 278 -9.14 16.81 6.56
C VAL A 278 -9.46 17.22 7.99
N VAL A 279 -9.53 18.51 8.25
CA VAL A 279 -9.93 19.03 9.57
C VAL A 279 -11.44 19.01 9.65
N LEU A 280 -11.99 18.17 10.53
CA LEU A 280 -13.42 18.06 10.78
C LEU A 280 -13.84 19.13 11.79
N ASP A 281 -14.69 20.08 11.38
CA ASP A 281 -15.14 21.19 12.24
C ASP A 281 -16.23 20.76 13.23
N TRP A 282 -15.87 19.89 14.16
CA TRP A 282 -16.72 19.46 15.27
C TRP A 282 -17.11 20.60 16.18
N ASN A 283 -16.20 21.56 16.38
CA ASN A 283 -16.47 22.78 17.18
C ASN A 283 -17.58 23.61 16.56
N GLY A 284 -17.51 23.93 15.28
CA GLY A 284 -18.54 24.68 14.56
C GLY A 284 -19.85 23.91 14.49
N TYR A 285 -19.81 22.62 14.14
CA TYR A 285 -20.99 21.76 14.07
C TYR A 285 -21.74 21.69 15.40
N THR A 286 -21.05 21.49 16.51
CA THR A 286 -21.72 21.44 17.83
C THR A 286 -22.25 22.79 18.28
N LYS A 287 -21.58 23.90 17.93
CA LYS A 287 -22.04 25.24 18.24
C LYS A 287 -23.25 25.68 17.42
N SER A 288 -23.45 25.15 16.23
CA SER A 288 -24.63 25.43 15.42
C SER A 288 -25.91 24.80 15.97
N GLN A 289 -25.79 23.87 16.92
CA GLN A 289 -26.91 23.20 17.55
C GLN A 289 -27.56 24.07 18.62
N SER A 290 -28.85 23.86 18.88
CA SER A 290 -29.58 24.55 19.95
C SER A 290 -28.90 24.28 21.30
N TYR A 291 -29.04 25.21 22.24
CA TYR A 291 -28.53 25.06 23.59
C TYR A 291 -29.04 23.77 24.26
N ALA A 292 -30.33 23.45 24.10
CA ALA A 292 -30.95 22.22 24.62
C ALA A 292 -30.29 20.97 24.02
N THR A 293 -29.99 20.95 22.72
CA THR A 293 -29.28 19.87 22.04
C THR A 293 -27.88 19.70 22.60
N GLN A 294 -27.14 20.80 22.76
CA GLN A 294 -25.79 20.74 23.34
C GLN A 294 -25.79 20.18 24.77
N GLN A 295 -26.79 20.55 25.60
CA GLN A 295 -26.95 20.01 26.96
C GLN A 295 -27.30 18.50 26.94
N ALA A 296 -28.04 18.03 25.95
CA ALA A 296 -28.34 16.62 25.76
C ALA A 296 -27.12 15.83 25.27
N TRP A 297 -26.23 16.47 24.52
CA TRP A 297 -25.06 15.81 23.93
C TRP A 297 -23.84 15.74 24.86
N PHE A 298 -23.64 16.73 25.75
CA PHE A 298 -22.42 16.86 26.57
C PHE A 298 -22.74 16.84 28.05
N TYR A 299 -21.77 16.36 28.82
CA TYR A 299 -21.73 16.55 30.26
C TYR A 299 -21.44 18.03 30.60
N THR A 300 -21.47 18.34 31.89
CA THR A 300 -21.29 19.73 32.37
C THR A 300 -19.94 20.36 32.02
N ASP A 301 -18.91 19.56 31.74
CA ASP A 301 -17.62 20.06 31.25
C ASP A 301 -17.67 20.52 29.78
N GLY A 302 -18.70 20.16 29.06
CA GLY A 302 -18.94 20.56 27.69
C GLY A 302 -18.06 19.88 26.63
N ILE A 303 -17.22 18.89 26.98
CA ILE A 303 -16.36 18.16 26.04
C ILE A 303 -16.61 16.66 26.06
N HIS A 304 -16.89 16.07 27.21
CA HIS A 304 -17.26 14.65 27.29
C HIS A 304 -18.74 14.46 26.89
N MET A 305 -18.99 13.42 26.10
CA MET A 305 -20.29 13.19 25.48
C MET A 305 -21.17 12.25 26.31
N ARG A 306 -22.46 12.56 26.29
CA ARG A 306 -23.56 11.67 26.69
C ARG A 306 -23.91 10.70 25.55
N PRO A 307 -24.75 9.67 25.74
CA PRO A 307 -25.15 8.74 24.69
C PRO A 307 -25.66 9.41 23.41
N ALA A 308 -26.51 10.43 23.53
CA ALA A 308 -27.03 11.18 22.37
C ALA A 308 -25.92 11.93 21.62
N GLY A 309 -24.89 12.44 22.33
CA GLY A 309 -23.73 13.08 21.72
C GLY A 309 -22.84 12.08 21.00
N ALA A 310 -22.69 10.86 21.55
CA ALA A 310 -21.94 9.79 20.90
C ALA A 310 -22.60 9.37 19.57
N THR A 311 -23.93 9.25 19.55
CA THR A 311 -24.69 8.99 18.31
C THR A 311 -24.47 10.09 17.28
N ALA A 312 -24.61 11.35 17.71
CA ALA A 312 -24.40 12.51 16.84
C ALA A 312 -22.96 12.58 16.30
N LEU A 313 -21.96 12.20 17.11
CA LEU A 313 -20.56 12.11 16.63
C LEU A 313 -20.40 10.98 15.60
N ALA A 314 -20.98 9.81 15.82
CA ALA A 314 -20.91 8.71 14.86
C ALA A 314 -21.55 9.09 13.52
N GLU A 315 -22.72 9.73 13.54
CA GLU A 315 -23.40 10.27 12.36
C GLU A 315 -22.57 11.35 11.64
N TYR A 316 -21.97 12.26 12.42
CA TYR A 316 -21.10 13.31 11.88
C TYR A 316 -19.86 12.74 11.21
N LEU A 317 -19.21 11.76 11.86
CA LEU A 317 -18.05 11.07 11.29
C LEU A 317 -18.44 10.35 10.00
N LYS A 318 -19.54 9.57 10.02
CA LYS A 318 -20.01 8.88 8.82
C LYS A 318 -20.28 9.82 7.66
N ALA A 319 -21.02 10.91 7.90
CA ALA A 319 -21.33 11.89 6.86
C ALA A 319 -20.05 12.50 6.24
N ASN A 320 -19.04 12.79 7.03
CA ASN A 320 -17.77 13.33 6.53
C ASN A 320 -16.91 12.28 5.84
N LEU A 321 -16.89 11.04 6.31
CA LEU A 321 -16.24 9.91 5.64
C LEU A 321 -16.90 9.66 4.27
N ASP A 322 -18.23 9.62 4.22
CA ASP A 322 -18.98 9.45 2.96
C ASP A 322 -18.71 10.60 1.98
N ALA A 323 -18.77 11.84 2.45
CA ALA A 323 -18.50 13.04 1.64
C ALA A 323 -17.05 13.11 1.14
N SER A 324 -16.13 12.42 1.79
CA SER A 324 -14.73 12.38 1.38
C SER A 324 -14.49 11.51 0.14
N GLY A 325 -15.46 10.74 -0.28
CA GLY A 325 -15.32 9.75 -1.35
C GLY A 325 -14.56 8.49 -0.93
N LEU A 326 -14.28 8.29 0.35
CA LEU A 326 -13.60 7.10 0.85
C LEU A 326 -14.41 5.82 0.56
N ALA A 327 -15.75 5.90 0.59
CA ALA A 327 -16.65 4.81 0.22
C ALA A 327 -17.14 4.91 -1.24
N ALA A 328 -16.77 5.96 -1.95
CA ALA A 328 -17.22 6.25 -3.31
C ALA A 328 -16.39 5.53 -4.40
N CYS A 329 -15.78 4.43 -4.07
CA CYS A 329 -15.37 3.46 -5.08
C CYS A 329 -16.54 2.59 -5.57
N THR A 330 -17.74 3.13 -5.58
CA THR A 330 -18.77 2.62 -6.48
C THR A 330 -18.34 3.05 -7.88
N PRO A 331 -17.96 2.12 -8.76
CA PRO A 331 -17.88 2.43 -10.18
C PRO A 331 -19.21 3.11 -10.54
N GLY A 332 -19.20 4.32 -11.08
CA GLY A 332 -20.41 4.93 -11.64
C GLY A 332 -21.08 3.91 -12.57
N GLU A 333 -22.35 4.11 -12.91
CA GLU A 333 -23.12 3.19 -13.77
C GLU A 333 -22.44 2.91 -15.13
N ALA A 334 -21.51 3.75 -15.57
CA ALA A 334 -20.62 3.53 -16.70
C ALA A 334 -19.28 2.95 -16.20
N GLN A 335 -19.18 1.64 -16.12
CA GLN A 335 -17.90 0.95 -15.93
C GLN A 335 -17.23 0.79 -17.29
N ALA A 336 -16.07 1.44 -17.49
CA ALA A 336 -15.25 1.16 -18.65
C ALA A 336 -14.86 -0.32 -18.71
N GLY A 337 -14.75 -0.84 -19.92
CA GLY A 337 -14.27 -2.19 -20.19
C GLY A 337 -15.37 -3.25 -20.30
N VAL A 338 -14.96 -4.40 -20.81
CA VAL A 338 -15.78 -5.61 -20.99
C VAL A 338 -15.45 -6.65 -19.94
N PRO A 339 -16.34 -7.61 -19.64
CA PRO A 339 -15.98 -8.76 -18.81
C PRO A 339 -14.74 -9.46 -19.37
N ASP A 340 -13.87 -9.93 -18.46
CA ASP A 340 -12.63 -10.62 -18.83
C ASP A 340 -12.93 -11.78 -19.80
N PRO A 341 -12.32 -11.80 -20.98
CA PRO A 341 -12.46 -12.91 -21.90
C PRO A 341 -11.75 -14.16 -21.33
N THR A 342 -12.50 -15.01 -20.65
CA THR A 342 -11.93 -16.20 -19.97
C THR A 342 -11.66 -17.38 -20.91
N THR A 343 -11.98 -17.28 -22.20
CA THR A 343 -11.90 -18.41 -23.12
C THR A 343 -11.36 -18.02 -24.50
N GLY A 344 -10.14 -18.42 -24.77
CA GLY A 344 -9.46 -18.30 -26.06
C GLY A 344 -8.00 -18.76 -25.92
N ASP A 345 -7.39 -19.23 -26.98
CA ASP A 345 -5.95 -19.50 -26.95
C ASP A 345 -5.19 -18.17 -26.87
N PRO A 346 -4.13 -18.08 -26.04
CA PRO A 346 -3.30 -16.88 -26.04
C PRO A 346 -2.75 -16.64 -27.43
N ALA A 347 -2.72 -15.37 -27.86
CA ALA A 347 -2.12 -15.00 -29.12
C ALA A 347 -0.70 -15.57 -29.20
N THR A 348 -0.37 -16.27 -30.29
CA THR A 348 0.98 -16.79 -30.48
C THR A 348 1.89 -15.61 -30.82
N PRO A 349 2.87 -15.26 -29.95
CA PRO A 349 3.76 -14.16 -30.21
C PRO A 349 4.61 -14.38 -31.46
N PRO A 350 5.02 -13.31 -32.18
CA PRO A 350 5.97 -13.41 -33.28
C PRO A 350 7.27 -14.09 -32.88
N ALA A 351 7.77 -15.02 -33.70
CA ALA A 351 9.03 -15.72 -33.43
C ALA A 351 10.28 -14.89 -33.79
N ALA A 352 10.13 -13.78 -34.49
CA ALA A 352 11.23 -12.96 -34.97
C ALA A 352 11.98 -12.27 -33.83
N LEU A 353 13.31 -12.21 -33.94
CA LEU A 353 14.16 -11.36 -33.10
C LEU A 353 14.09 -9.90 -33.59
N THR A 354 13.87 -8.98 -32.69
CA THR A 354 13.65 -7.55 -32.98
C THR A 354 14.48 -6.67 -32.06
N GLY A 355 14.70 -5.43 -32.45
CA GLY A 355 15.38 -4.43 -31.63
C GLY A 355 14.42 -3.38 -31.10
N PHE A 356 14.86 -2.59 -30.14
CA PHE A 356 14.09 -1.52 -29.54
C PHE A 356 14.13 -0.23 -30.37
N THR A 357 12.97 0.37 -30.53
CA THR A 357 12.81 1.73 -31.04
C THR A 357 12.03 2.55 -30.02
N GLY A 358 12.64 3.61 -29.53
CA GLY A 358 11.99 4.53 -28.60
C GLY A 358 10.95 5.40 -29.29
N ILE A 359 9.87 5.67 -28.58
CA ILE A 359 8.80 6.59 -28.99
C ILE A 359 8.77 7.71 -27.95
N GLU A 360 8.57 8.96 -28.39
CA GLU A 360 8.28 10.06 -27.46
C GLU A 360 7.07 9.67 -26.62
N PRO A 361 7.12 9.71 -25.27
CA PRO A 361 6.05 9.21 -24.45
C PRO A 361 4.69 9.83 -24.77
N THR A 362 3.79 9.04 -25.35
CA THR A 362 2.45 9.45 -25.80
C THR A 362 1.38 8.80 -24.92
N ARG A 363 0.41 9.60 -24.49
CA ARG A 363 -0.72 9.10 -23.72
C ARG A 363 -1.80 8.52 -24.63
N GLU A 364 -1.99 7.22 -24.57
CA GLU A 364 -2.95 6.47 -25.39
C GLU A 364 -4.30 6.31 -24.68
N LEU A 365 -4.26 6.19 -23.35
CA LEU A 365 -5.47 6.08 -22.53
C LEU A 365 -5.32 6.84 -21.22
N ASP A 366 -6.36 7.57 -20.87
CA ASP A 366 -6.57 8.07 -19.50
C ASP A 366 -8.07 8.06 -19.18
N THR A 367 -8.51 7.08 -18.42
CA THR A 367 -9.94 6.88 -18.13
C THR A 367 -10.60 8.02 -17.34
N ARG A 368 -9.83 9.02 -16.92
CA ARG A 368 -10.33 10.23 -16.25
C ARG A 368 -10.77 11.31 -17.23
N PHE A 369 -10.30 11.24 -18.49
CA PHE A 369 -10.47 12.31 -19.47
C PHE A 369 -10.94 11.77 -20.83
N VAL A 370 -11.97 12.37 -21.38
CA VAL A 370 -12.56 11.99 -22.69
C VAL A 370 -11.56 12.15 -23.84
N GLU A 371 -10.67 13.12 -23.75
CA GLU A 371 -9.69 13.44 -24.79
C GLU A 371 -8.64 12.33 -25.04
N TYR A 372 -8.49 11.40 -24.08
CA TYR A 372 -7.57 10.25 -24.17
C TYR A 372 -8.32 8.92 -24.24
N GLY A 373 -9.45 8.87 -24.93
CA GLY A 373 -10.24 7.64 -25.06
C GLY A 373 -10.95 7.18 -23.79
N GLY A 374 -10.85 7.99 -22.74
CA GLY A 374 -11.53 7.76 -21.45
C GLY A 374 -12.89 8.49 -21.39
N GLY A 375 -13.31 8.83 -20.18
CA GLY A 375 -14.55 9.57 -19.94
C GLY A 375 -15.71 8.68 -19.53
N ASP A 376 -15.53 7.36 -19.61
CA ASP A 376 -16.50 6.38 -19.15
C ASP A 376 -16.28 6.01 -17.67
N GLY A 377 -15.33 6.70 -17.01
CA GLY A 377 -15.01 6.49 -15.60
C GLY A 377 -13.96 5.43 -15.35
N MET A 378 -13.91 4.90 -14.12
CA MET A 378 -12.95 3.89 -13.73
C MET A 378 -13.15 2.60 -14.52
N LEU A 379 -12.05 1.91 -14.87
CA LEU A 379 -12.11 0.52 -15.29
C LEU A 379 -12.67 -0.31 -14.11
N GLY A 380 -13.75 -1.06 -14.37
CA GLY A 380 -14.42 -1.84 -13.34
C GLY A 380 -13.58 -3.03 -12.85
N ALA A 381 -13.89 -3.53 -11.65
CA ALA A 381 -13.27 -4.73 -11.09
C ALA A 381 -13.49 -5.96 -11.98
N GLY A 382 -12.41 -6.70 -12.26
CA GLY A 382 -12.46 -7.89 -13.13
C GLY A 382 -12.78 -7.56 -14.58
N ARG A 383 -12.47 -6.35 -15.05
CA ARG A 383 -12.74 -5.88 -16.40
C ARG A 383 -11.48 -5.68 -17.21
N THR A 384 -11.63 -5.81 -18.53
CA THR A 384 -10.60 -5.57 -19.53
C THR A 384 -11.03 -4.40 -20.42
N ILE A 385 -10.08 -3.56 -20.77
CA ILE A 385 -10.24 -2.48 -21.77
C ILE A 385 -9.25 -2.70 -22.89
N GLU A 386 -9.70 -2.49 -24.13
CA GLU A 386 -8.86 -2.46 -25.31
C GLU A 386 -8.26 -1.07 -25.48
N VAL A 387 -6.98 -1.01 -25.81
CA VAL A 387 -6.24 0.23 -26.05
C VAL A 387 -5.64 0.15 -27.45
N ASP A 388 -6.12 0.99 -28.35
CA ASP A 388 -5.62 1.11 -29.70
C ASP A 388 -4.37 1.98 -29.71
N LEU A 389 -3.24 1.39 -30.10
CA LEU A 389 -1.93 2.05 -30.23
C LEU A 389 -1.55 2.31 -31.69
N SER A 390 -2.42 1.93 -32.65
CA SER A 390 -2.08 1.88 -34.08
C SER A 390 -1.69 3.22 -34.70
N ALA A 391 -2.06 4.34 -34.04
CA ALA A 391 -1.69 5.67 -34.49
C ALA A 391 -0.19 5.99 -34.30
N ASP A 392 0.41 5.49 -33.21
CA ASP A 392 1.75 5.82 -32.78
C ASP A 392 2.70 4.60 -32.76
N LEU A 393 2.17 3.39 -32.76
CA LEU A 393 2.93 2.14 -32.79
C LEU A 393 3.40 1.86 -34.24
N PRO A 394 4.71 1.60 -34.50
CA PRO A 394 5.20 1.20 -35.82
C PRO A 394 4.47 -0.03 -36.36
N ALA A 395 4.11 0.00 -37.64
CA ALA A 395 3.28 -1.06 -38.26
C ALA A 395 3.96 -2.45 -38.30
N ASP A 396 5.30 -2.49 -38.23
CA ASP A 396 6.12 -3.71 -38.16
C ASP A 396 6.54 -4.09 -36.72
N ALA A 397 5.97 -3.43 -35.70
CA ALA A 397 6.24 -3.76 -34.32
C ALA A 397 5.82 -5.20 -34.00
N THR A 398 6.63 -5.87 -33.21
CA THR A 398 6.32 -7.21 -32.67
C THR A 398 5.83 -7.16 -31.22
N ALA A 399 6.20 -6.09 -30.52
CA ALA A 399 5.73 -5.81 -29.16
C ALA A 399 5.69 -4.30 -28.89
N ALA A 400 4.69 -3.89 -28.14
CA ALA A 400 4.57 -2.55 -27.58
C ALA A 400 5.26 -2.48 -26.20
N VAL A 401 5.86 -1.32 -25.92
CA VAL A 401 6.43 -0.99 -24.62
C VAL A 401 5.61 0.14 -24.02
N VAL A 402 4.88 -0.15 -22.96
CA VAL A 402 3.96 0.79 -22.33
C VAL A 402 4.26 0.97 -20.83
N ASN A 403 4.08 2.19 -20.36
CA ASN A 403 4.01 2.46 -18.93
C ASN A 403 2.54 2.53 -18.54
N VAL A 404 2.12 1.64 -17.61
CA VAL A 404 0.72 1.53 -17.20
C VAL A 404 0.59 1.96 -15.75
N THR A 405 -0.38 2.83 -15.47
CA THR A 405 -0.59 3.38 -14.14
C THR A 405 -2.01 3.10 -13.65
N ALA A 406 -2.12 2.39 -12.52
CA ALA A 406 -3.32 2.36 -11.71
C ALA A 406 -3.40 3.67 -10.91
N VAL A 407 -4.47 4.43 -11.07
CA VAL A 407 -4.64 5.72 -10.38
C VAL A 407 -5.77 5.62 -9.37
N THR A 408 -5.44 5.85 -8.10
CA THR A 408 -6.40 5.78 -6.98
C THR A 408 -7.31 4.54 -7.01
N PRO A 409 -6.73 3.33 -7.10
CA PRO A 409 -7.50 2.10 -7.14
C PRO A 409 -8.35 1.93 -5.88
N CYS A 410 -9.50 1.30 -6.03
CA CYS A 410 -10.47 1.17 -4.95
C CYS A 410 -10.05 0.18 -3.87
N SER A 411 -9.34 -0.88 -4.26
CA SER A 411 -8.73 -1.83 -3.34
C SER A 411 -7.35 -2.24 -3.82
N ARG A 412 -6.70 -3.14 -3.10
CA ARG A 412 -5.49 -3.78 -3.59
C ARG A 412 -5.82 -4.69 -4.77
N GLY A 413 -4.97 -4.68 -5.76
CA GLY A 413 -5.19 -5.48 -6.95
C GLY A 413 -3.98 -5.49 -7.87
N TYR A 414 -4.23 -5.88 -9.12
CA TYR A 414 -3.19 -5.95 -10.13
C TYR A 414 -3.74 -5.63 -11.52
N ILE A 415 -2.84 -5.21 -12.39
CA ILE A 415 -3.06 -5.04 -13.81
C ILE A 415 -2.31 -6.15 -14.56
N THR A 416 -2.96 -6.71 -15.59
CA THR A 416 -2.32 -7.52 -16.61
C THR A 416 -2.45 -6.83 -17.97
N VAL A 417 -1.33 -6.66 -18.67
CA VAL A 417 -1.25 -6.12 -20.03
C VAL A 417 -0.90 -7.26 -20.97
N PHE A 418 -1.69 -7.45 -22.04
CA PHE A 418 -1.53 -8.60 -22.91
C PHE A 418 -2.08 -8.30 -24.33
N ALA A 419 -1.67 -9.08 -25.32
CA ALA A 419 -2.33 -9.08 -26.63
C ALA A 419 -3.76 -9.52 -26.47
N CYS A 420 -4.71 -8.80 -27.10
CA CYS A 420 -6.13 -9.11 -26.94
C CYS A 420 -6.44 -10.56 -27.31
N GLY A 421 -7.13 -11.25 -26.44
CA GLY A 421 -7.40 -12.68 -26.48
C GLY A 421 -7.46 -13.27 -25.07
N THR A 422 -6.95 -14.48 -24.87
CA THR A 422 -6.89 -15.10 -23.54
C THR A 422 -5.92 -14.35 -22.65
N ARG A 423 -6.39 -13.92 -21.48
CA ARG A 423 -5.55 -13.27 -20.47
C ARG A 423 -4.61 -14.29 -19.80
N PRO A 424 -3.30 -14.04 -19.74
CA PRO A 424 -2.38 -14.88 -18.95
C PRO A 424 -2.63 -14.71 -17.44
N ASP A 425 -2.33 -15.75 -16.67
CA ASP A 425 -2.40 -15.71 -15.19
C ASP A 425 -1.15 -15.08 -14.58
N THR A 426 -0.86 -13.86 -15.01
CA THR A 426 0.31 -13.05 -14.59
C THR A 426 -0.13 -11.63 -14.28
N SER A 427 0.73 -10.86 -13.61
CA SER A 427 0.51 -9.43 -13.37
C SER A 427 1.70 -8.62 -13.84
N ASN A 428 1.46 -7.40 -14.36
CA ASN A 428 2.50 -6.43 -14.70
C ASN A 428 2.66 -5.37 -13.60
N VAL A 429 1.54 -4.88 -13.06
CA VAL A 429 1.51 -3.87 -12.00
C VAL A 429 0.69 -4.38 -10.85
N ASN A 430 1.24 -4.38 -9.64
CA ASN A 430 0.50 -4.66 -8.42
C ASN A 430 0.35 -3.36 -7.62
N TYR A 431 -0.85 -3.11 -7.13
CA TYR A 431 -1.17 -1.84 -6.47
C TYR A 431 -1.92 -2.06 -5.15
N ALA A 432 -1.67 -1.15 -4.20
CA ALA A 432 -2.44 -1.05 -2.97
C ALA A 432 -3.63 -0.11 -3.17
N ALA A 433 -4.67 -0.28 -2.34
CA ALA A 433 -5.82 0.62 -2.33
C ALA A 433 -5.39 2.09 -2.25
N TRP A 434 -6.03 2.94 -3.03
CA TRP A 434 -5.84 4.41 -3.07
C TRP A 434 -4.44 4.88 -3.45
N ARG A 435 -3.55 3.97 -3.83
CA ARG A 435 -2.17 4.27 -4.18
C ARG A 435 -1.96 4.24 -5.68
N THR A 436 -1.67 5.39 -6.25
CA THR A 436 -1.23 5.46 -7.64
C THR A 436 0.08 4.69 -7.81
N THR A 437 0.08 3.70 -8.70
CA THR A 437 1.23 2.83 -8.95
C THR A 437 1.41 2.66 -10.45
N ALA A 438 2.61 2.96 -10.93
CA ALA A 438 3.01 2.80 -12.32
C ALA A 438 3.95 1.60 -12.49
N GLY A 439 3.96 1.01 -13.67
CA GLY A 439 4.88 -0.06 -14.04
C GLY A 439 5.04 -0.20 -15.54
N LEU A 440 6.21 -0.64 -15.97
CA LEU A 440 6.51 -0.95 -17.36
C LEU A 440 5.92 -2.32 -17.73
N ALA A 441 5.31 -2.40 -18.92
CA ALA A 441 4.94 -3.66 -19.54
C ALA A 441 5.48 -3.72 -20.98
N ILE A 442 5.96 -4.90 -21.35
CA ILE A 442 6.34 -5.24 -22.73
C ILE A 442 5.42 -6.37 -23.16
N THR A 443 4.60 -6.14 -24.18
CA THR A 443 3.55 -7.07 -24.57
C THR A 443 3.43 -7.19 -26.07
N PRO A 444 3.13 -8.37 -26.62
CA PRO A 444 2.67 -8.45 -27.99
C PRO A 444 1.35 -7.69 -28.14
N HIS A 445 0.95 -7.42 -29.36
CA HIS A 445 -0.31 -6.74 -29.69
C HIS A 445 -1.07 -7.52 -30.78
N THR A 446 -2.33 -7.20 -30.96
CA THR A 446 -3.16 -7.68 -32.04
C THR A 446 -3.54 -6.49 -32.91
N ASP A 447 -2.99 -6.42 -34.12
CA ASP A 447 -3.24 -5.32 -35.08
C ASP A 447 -3.10 -3.89 -34.48
N GLY A 448 -2.06 -3.69 -33.66
CA GLY A 448 -1.83 -2.41 -32.97
C GLY A 448 -2.62 -2.24 -31.66
N THR A 449 -3.46 -3.19 -31.27
CA THR A 449 -4.28 -3.11 -30.05
C THR A 449 -3.72 -4.00 -28.95
N ILE A 450 -3.71 -3.49 -27.73
CA ILE A 450 -3.43 -4.24 -26.50
C ILE A 450 -4.65 -4.27 -25.58
N CYS A 451 -4.70 -5.28 -24.74
CA CYS A 451 -5.73 -5.42 -23.71
C CYS A 451 -5.13 -5.18 -22.33
N VAL A 452 -5.84 -4.43 -21.49
CA VAL A 452 -5.45 -4.11 -20.13
C VAL A 452 -6.57 -4.53 -19.18
N TYR A 453 -6.27 -5.53 -18.36
CA TYR A 453 -7.17 -6.04 -17.33
C TYR A 453 -6.83 -5.43 -15.98
N SER A 454 -7.85 -5.18 -15.15
CA SER A 454 -7.67 -4.84 -13.75
C SER A 454 -8.50 -5.75 -12.85
N SER A 455 -7.86 -6.31 -11.82
CA SER A 455 -8.54 -7.20 -10.86
C SER A 455 -9.52 -6.44 -9.95
N ASP A 456 -9.32 -5.14 -9.77
CA ASP A 456 -10.21 -4.28 -9.00
C ASP A 456 -10.39 -2.92 -9.70
N ALA A 457 -11.41 -2.16 -9.26
CA ALA A 457 -11.75 -0.90 -9.90
C ALA A 457 -10.64 0.16 -9.71
N THR A 458 -10.21 0.76 -10.81
CA THR A 458 -9.18 1.79 -10.81
C THR A 458 -9.34 2.72 -12.02
N HIS A 459 -8.91 3.97 -11.89
CA HIS A 459 -8.59 4.73 -13.09
C HIS A 459 -7.29 4.19 -13.68
N LEU A 460 -7.23 4.16 -15.00
CA LEU A 460 -6.13 3.60 -15.76
C LEU A 460 -5.52 4.66 -16.65
N ILE A 461 -4.19 4.68 -16.69
CA ILE A 461 -3.42 5.43 -17.65
C ILE A 461 -2.54 4.45 -18.42
N VAL A 462 -2.44 4.62 -19.73
CA VAL A 462 -1.51 3.88 -20.60
C VAL A 462 -0.72 4.89 -21.41
N ASP A 463 0.59 4.90 -21.23
CA ASP A 463 1.52 5.74 -22.00
C ASP A 463 2.41 4.82 -22.87
N LEU A 464 2.40 4.99 -24.19
CA LEU A 464 3.31 4.31 -25.12
C LEU A 464 4.68 4.97 -25.04
N VAL A 465 5.75 4.18 -24.86
CA VAL A 465 7.12 4.69 -24.69
C VAL A 465 8.11 4.09 -25.67
N GLY A 466 7.70 3.07 -26.40
CA GLY A 466 8.55 2.43 -27.42
C GLY A 466 7.94 1.18 -28.01
N ALA A 467 8.67 0.57 -28.94
CA ALA A 467 8.28 -0.66 -29.60
C ALA A 467 9.50 -1.54 -29.88
N PHE A 468 9.28 -2.82 -30.06
CA PHE A 468 10.27 -3.73 -30.62
C PHE A 468 9.94 -3.97 -32.09
N VAL A 469 10.90 -3.63 -32.98
CA VAL A 469 10.75 -3.69 -34.44
C VAL A 469 11.96 -4.43 -35.07
N PRO A 470 11.82 -4.99 -36.29
CA PRO A 470 12.93 -5.70 -36.97
C PRO A 470 14.21 -4.87 -37.17
N SER A 471 14.07 -3.58 -37.37
CA SER A 471 15.17 -2.63 -37.60
C SER A 471 15.63 -1.89 -36.33
N GLY A 472 15.11 -2.24 -35.18
CA GLY A 472 15.40 -1.56 -33.90
C GLY A 472 16.81 -1.84 -33.37
N ALA A 473 17.22 -1.05 -32.40
CA ALA A 473 18.53 -1.18 -31.75
C ALA A 473 18.60 -2.44 -30.90
N LEU A 474 19.75 -3.13 -30.93
CA LEU A 474 19.99 -4.37 -30.20
C LEU A 474 20.30 -4.11 -28.73
N PHE A 475 19.92 -5.04 -27.87
CA PHE A 475 20.16 -4.95 -26.41
C PHE A 475 21.54 -5.44 -26.02
N HIS A 476 22.23 -4.64 -25.20
CA HIS A 476 23.51 -4.97 -24.59
C HIS A 476 23.33 -5.09 -23.07
N PRO A 477 23.25 -6.31 -22.54
CA PRO A 477 23.02 -6.50 -21.11
C PRO A 477 24.23 -6.06 -20.28
N MET A 478 23.96 -5.43 -19.14
CA MET A 478 24.94 -5.07 -18.13
C MET A 478 24.58 -5.69 -16.78
N GLN A 479 25.57 -5.88 -15.93
CA GLN A 479 25.30 -6.08 -14.50
C GLN A 479 24.60 -4.82 -13.98
N PRO A 480 23.52 -4.95 -13.20
CA PRO A 480 22.84 -3.79 -12.61
C PRO A 480 23.86 -2.88 -11.90
N THR A 481 24.09 -1.72 -12.45
CA THR A 481 25.15 -0.79 -12.00
C THR A 481 24.51 0.50 -11.49
N ARG A 482 24.90 0.92 -10.29
CA ARG A 482 24.47 2.19 -9.69
C ARG A 482 25.00 3.35 -10.53
N TRP A 483 24.07 3.99 -11.28
CA TRP A 483 24.39 5.11 -12.16
C TRP A 483 24.37 6.44 -11.44
N VAL A 484 23.35 6.68 -10.63
CA VAL A 484 23.20 7.85 -9.75
C VAL A 484 22.70 7.40 -8.38
N ASP A 485 23.22 8.01 -7.34
CA ASP A 485 22.70 7.89 -5.98
C ASP A 485 22.88 9.22 -5.23
N THR A 486 21.81 10.02 -5.17
CA THR A 486 21.87 11.36 -4.56
C THR A 486 22.07 11.32 -3.05
N ARG A 487 21.98 10.14 -2.41
CA ARG A 487 22.29 9.95 -0.98
C ARG A 487 23.78 10.02 -0.66
N GLY A 488 24.62 10.11 -1.69
CA GLY A 488 26.07 10.18 -1.57
C GLY A 488 26.77 8.82 -1.55
N ASN A 489 26.10 7.74 -1.96
CA ASN A 489 26.76 6.45 -2.16
C ASN A 489 27.56 6.45 -3.49
N PRO A 490 28.57 5.57 -3.61
CA PRO A 490 29.32 5.44 -4.85
C PRO A 490 28.42 5.14 -6.05
N ALA A 491 28.59 5.89 -7.13
CA ALA A 491 27.85 5.78 -8.38
C ALA A 491 28.72 6.19 -9.56
N VAL A 492 28.34 5.80 -10.78
CA VAL A 492 29.05 6.18 -12.02
C VAL A 492 29.03 7.68 -12.20
N VAL A 493 27.88 8.32 -12.00
CA VAL A 493 27.71 9.76 -12.07
C VAL A 493 27.45 10.30 -10.67
N THR A 494 28.28 11.24 -10.22
CA THR A 494 28.17 11.83 -8.89
C THR A 494 27.21 13.02 -8.93
N ILE A 495 26.04 12.86 -8.33
CA ILE A 495 25.06 13.91 -8.10
C ILE A 495 24.65 13.83 -6.63
N GLY A 496 24.82 14.92 -5.89
CA GLY A 496 24.60 14.93 -4.45
C GLY A 496 23.34 15.68 -4.03
N GLY A 497 22.71 15.17 -2.96
CA GLY A 497 21.54 15.77 -2.31
C GLY A 497 20.20 15.44 -2.98
N PRO A 498 19.11 15.46 -2.18
CA PRO A 498 17.76 15.18 -2.69
C PRO A 498 17.34 16.26 -3.72
N LEU A 499 16.55 15.84 -4.70
CA LEU A 499 15.92 16.74 -5.64
C LEU A 499 14.81 17.55 -4.93
N THR A 500 14.65 18.80 -5.30
CA THR A 500 13.48 19.59 -4.86
C THR A 500 12.35 19.51 -5.87
N ALA A 501 11.12 19.75 -5.44
CA ALA A 501 9.97 19.77 -6.34
C ALA A 501 10.20 20.72 -7.53
N GLY A 502 9.95 20.25 -8.73
CA GLY A 502 10.18 20.93 -10.00
C GLY A 502 11.61 20.88 -10.53
N SER A 503 12.60 20.45 -9.73
CA SER A 503 14.00 20.37 -10.20
C SER A 503 14.23 19.19 -11.13
N GLN A 504 15.25 19.33 -11.98
CA GLN A 504 15.65 18.37 -13.00
C GLN A 504 17.16 18.13 -12.92
N ILE A 505 17.60 16.92 -13.27
CA ILE A 505 19.02 16.57 -13.40
C ILE A 505 19.29 15.89 -14.74
N ASP A 506 20.32 16.39 -15.45
CA ASP A 506 20.86 15.72 -16.63
C ASP A 506 21.80 14.59 -16.21
N ILE A 507 21.61 13.42 -16.78
CA ILE A 507 22.37 12.22 -16.49
C ILE A 507 23.01 11.71 -17.80
N PRO A 508 24.33 11.85 -17.97
CA PRO A 508 25.03 11.32 -19.14
C PRO A 508 25.01 9.78 -19.13
N VAL A 509 24.79 9.18 -20.30
CA VAL A 509 24.68 7.72 -20.47
C VAL A 509 25.60 7.22 -21.57
N ALA A 510 25.44 7.69 -22.81
CA ALA A 510 26.25 7.25 -23.93
C ALA A 510 27.76 7.60 -23.72
N GLY A 511 28.63 6.64 -23.96
CA GLY A 511 30.07 6.79 -23.75
C GLY A 511 30.53 6.77 -22.28
N VAL A 512 29.64 6.47 -21.34
CA VAL A 512 29.92 6.50 -19.89
C VAL A 512 29.71 5.12 -19.29
N GLY A 513 30.52 4.74 -18.31
CA GLY A 513 30.27 3.59 -17.43
C GLY A 513 30.18 2.22 -18.12
N GLY A 514 30.68 2.10 -19.37
CA GLY A 514 30.63 0.88 -20.18
C GLY A 514 29.44 0.83 -21.16
N VAL A 515 28.69 1.93 -21.27
CA VAL A 515 27.69 2.15 -22.35
C VAL A 515 28.41 2.74 -23.56
N ASP A 516 28.22 2.16 -24.73
CA ASP A 516 28.87 2.64 -25.94
C ASP A 516 28.32 4.02 -26.40
N ALA A 517 29.14 4.73 -27.14
CA ALA A 517 28.79 6.09 -27.61
C ALA A 517 27.66 6.11 -28.64
N ASP A 518 27.36 4.98 -29.30
CA ASP A 518 26.26 4.79 -30.22
C ASP A 518 24.96 4.32 -29.59
N ALA A 519 24.91 4.26 -28.25
CA ALA A 519 23.70 3.93 -27.52
C ALA A 519 22.57 4.91 -27.85
N THR A 520 21.39 4.37 -28.14
CA THR A 520 20.19 5.13 -28.49
C THR A 520 19.11 5.08 -27.39
N ALA A 521 19.18 4.09 -26.51
CA ALA A 521 18.26 3.96 -25.37
C ALA A 521 18.92 3.19 -24.23
N VAL A 522 18.34 3.30 -23.03
CA VAL A 522 18.86 2.67 -21.82
C VAL A 522 17.74 1.99 -21.02
N TRP A 523 18.06 0.84 -20.43
CA TRP A 523 17.21 0.13 -19.47
C TRP A 523 17.60 0.55 -18.06
N VAL A 524 16.73 1.30 -17.42
CA VAL A 524 16.98 1.82 -16.06
C VAL A 524 15.96 1.33 -15.06
N ASN A 525 16.38 1.16 -13.81
CA ASN A 525 15.49 1.08 -12.65
C ASN A 525 15.60 2.41 -11.88
N LEU A 526 14.52 3.16 -11.86
CA LEU A 526 14.44 4.49 -11.22
C LEU A 526 13.78 4.34 -9.84
N THR A 527 14.47 4.76 -8.79
CA THR A 527 13.97 4.70 -7.42
C THR A 527 13.85 6.10 -6.82
N SER A 528 12.67 6.39 -6.26
CA SER A 528 12.45 7.51 -5.36
C SER A 528 12.53 7.04 -3.91
N ALA A 529 13.31 7.70 -3.06
CA ALA A 529 13.50 7.32 -1.66
C ALA A 529 13.50 8.52 -0.73
N ARG A 530 13.18 8.27 0.54
CA ARG A 530 13.32 9.19 1.68
C ARG A 530 12.61 10.55 1.55
N SER A 531 11.70 10.74 0.59
CA SER A 531 10.93 11.97 0.51
C SER A 531 9.95 12.08 1.69
N PRO A 532 9.97 13.16 2.48
CA PRO A 532 9.00 13.36 3.55
C PRO A 532 7.59 13.71 3.04
N GLN A 533 7.45 13.91 1.74
CA GLN A 533 6.21 14.21 1.03
C GLN A 533 6.01 13.18 -0.09
N PRO A 534 4.77 12.95 -0.57
CA PRO A 534 4.58 12.15 -1.77
C PRO A 534 5.46 12.66 -2.91
N SER A 535 6.10 11.75 -3.63
CA SER A 535 7.00 12.11 -4.72
C SER A 535 6.61 11.44 -6.03
N VAL A 536 6.75 12.18 -7.11
CA VAL A 536 6.59 11.69 -8.48
C VAL A 536 7.87 11.99 -9.22
N LEU A 537 8.46 10.95 -9.81
CA LEU A 537 9.60 11.11 -10.70
C LEU A 537 9.16 10.87 -12.15
N GLN A 538 9.75 11.65 -13.03
CA GLN A 538 9.66 11.52 -14.49
C GLN A 538 11.07 11.26 -15.02
N VAL A 539 11.22 10.32 -15.95
CA VAL A 539 12.44 10.13 -16.72
C VAL A 539 12.12 10.25 -18.21
N TYR A 540 12.95 10.96 -18.93
CA TYR A 540 12.73 11.25 -20.36
C TYR A 540 14.06 11.58 -21.04
N PRO A 541 14.12 11.65 -22.41
CA PRO A 541 15.34 11.98 -23.15
C PRO A 541 15.96 13.31 -22.73
N GLY A 542 17.30 13.34 -22.62
CA GLY A 542 18.07 14.57 -22.37
C GLY A 542 18.21 15.46 -23.63
N PRO A 543 18.73 16.68 -23.50
CA PRO A 543 18.97 17.36 -22.22
C PRO A 543 17.68 17.74 -21.54
N CYS A 544 17.75 18.02 -20.23
CA CYS A 544 16.57 18.46 -19.48
C CYS A 544 15.91 19.69 -20.13
N GLY A 545 14.61 19.58 -20.34
CA GLY A 545 13.81 20.60 -21.02
C GLY A 545 12.37 20.59 -20.55
N THR A 546 11.43 20.71 -21.48
CA THR A 546 10.00 20.55 -21.19
C THR A 546 9.72 19.07 -20.92
N PRO A 547 9.26 18.70 -19.69
CA PRO A 547 8.97 17.31 -19.39
C PRO A 547 7.70 16.84 -20.09
N PRO A 548 7.58 15.53 -20.37
CA PRO A 548 6.34 14.95 -20.89
C PRO A 548 5.24 15.01 -19.80
N SER A 549 4.00 14.81 -20.21
CA SER A 549 2.85 14.75 -19.28
C SER A 549 2.74 13.43 -18.49
N THR A 550 3.65 12.48 -18.76
CA THR A 550 3.66 11.13 -18.19
C THR A 550 4.43 11.09 -16.87
N SER A 551 4.13 10.12 -15.99
CA SER A 551 4.89 9.86 -14.77
C SER A 551 5.54 8.48 -14.84
N THR A 552 6.74 8.33 -14.27
CA THR A 552 7.44 7.05 -14.23
C THR A 552 7.31 6.38 -12.87
N VAL A 553 7.53 7.11 -11.79
CA VAL A 553 7.50 6.57 -10.41
C VAL A 553 6.59 7.42 -9.55
N ASN A 554 5.67 6.77 -8.84
CA ASN A 554 4.78 7.42 -7.89
C ASN A 554 4.97 6.79 -6.50
N VAL A 555 5.43 7.55 -5.52
CA VAL A 555 5.80 7.05 -4.19
C VAL A 555 5.16 7.88 -3.08
N PRO A 556 4.47 7.24 -2.12
CA PRO A 556 3.95 7.93 -0.94
C PRO A 556 5.07 8.53 -0.07
N ALA A 557 4.70 9.49 0.76
CA ALA A 557 5.62 10.11 1.71
C ALA A 557 6.32 9.08 2.61
N GLY A 558 7.61 9.29 2.87
CA GLY A 558 8.40 8.44 3.75
C GLY A 558 8.74 7.05 3.20
N ARG A 559 8.34 6.73 1.97
CA ARG A 559 8.55 5.43 1.32
C ARG A 559 9.70 5.44 0.33
N ALA A 560 10.14 4.25 -0.05
CA ALA A 560 10.90 4.02 -1.26
C ALA A 560 10.03 3.25 -2.25
N GLY A 561 10.14 3.59 -3.53
CA GLY A 561 9.47 2.88 -4.61
C GLY A 561 10.34 2.93 -5.85
N ALA A 562 10.34 1.85 -6.61
CA ALA A 562 11.13 1.70 -7.83
C ALA A 562 10.24 1.28 -8.99
N THR A 563 10.57 1.77 -10.18
CA THR A 563 9.93 1.36 -11.44
C THR A 563 11.00 1.29 -12.53
N THR A 564 10.95 0.25 -13.33
CA THR A 564 11.79 0.11 -14.50
C THR A 564 11.27 1.00 -15.64
N ALA A 565 12.17 1.58 -16.38
CA ALA A 565 11.86 2.33 -17.61
C ALA A 565 12.86 2.00 -18.73
N LEU A 566 12.35 1.95 -19.95
CA LEU A 566 13.15 2.03 -21.18
C LEU A 566 13.09 3.49 -21.65
N VAL A 567 14.24 4.12 -21.74
CA VAL A 567 14.33 5.56 -22.03
C VAL A 567 15.21 5.78 -23.25
N THR A 568 14.66 6.40 -24.26
CA THR A 568 15.45 6.90 -25.40
C THR A 568 16.46 7.94 -24.91
N LEU A 569 17.69 7.87 -25.40
CA LEU A 569 18.68 8.91 -25.11
C LEU A 569 18.40 10.16 -25.93
N GLY A 570 18.61 11.30 -25.34
CA GLY A 570 18.48 12.57 -26.04
C GLY A 570 19.67 12.87 -26.96
N ALA A 571 19.63 14.02 -27.64
CA ALA A 571 20.66 14.43 -28.56
C ALA A 571 22.04 14.61 -27.88
N ASP A 572 22.07 14.76 -26.59
CA ASP A 572 23.29 14.84 -25.75
C ASP A 572 23.81 13.47 -25.30
N GLY A 573 23.16 12.37 -25.70
CA GLY A 573 23.46 11.01 -25.24
C GLY A 573 23.06 10.73 -23.79
N GLY A 574 22.19 11.55 -23.20
CA GLY A 574 21.77 11.48 -21.80
C GLY A 574 20.27 11.27 -21.61
N ILE A 575 19.89 11.15 -20.35
CA ILE A 575 18.51 11.16 -19.87
C ILE A 575 18.31 12.28 -18.85
N CYS A 576 17.10 12.80 -18.77
CA CYS A 576 16.68 13.75 -17.73
C CYS A 576 15.80 13.08 -16.70
N VAL A 577 16.09 13.31 -15.42
CA VAL A 577 15.21 12.91 -14.30
C VAL A 577 14.67 14.15 -13.62
N ARG A 578 13.37 14.23 -13.47
CA ARG A 578 12.67 15.33 -12.81
C ARG A 578 11.93 14.85 -11.57
N ALA A 579 12.05 15.57 -10.46
CA ALA A 579 11.13 15.48 -9.34
C ALA A 579 9.93 16.42 -9.60
N TYR A 580 8.78 15.87 -10.00
CA TYR A 580 7.58 16.68 -10.22
C TYR A 580 7.09 17.29 -8.90
N ASN A 581 7.08 16.49 -7.83
CA ASN A 581 6.77 16.93 -6.47
C ASN A 581 7.63 16.19 -5.43
N GLY A 582 7.51 16.60 -4.17
CA GLY A 582 8.29 16.05 -3.06
C GLY A 582 9.75 16.50 -3.08
N THR A 583 10.56 15.90 -2.20
CA THR A 583 11.99 16.11 -2.11
C THR A 583 12.72 14.77 -2.00
N PRO A 584 12.62 13.92 -3.04
CA PRO A 584 13.18 12.58 -3.00
C PRO A 584 14.69 12.57 -3.16
N ASP A 585 15.33 11.62 -2.52
CA ASP A 585 16.58 11.09 -3.06
C ASP A 585 16.26 10.24 -4.30
N VAL A 586 17.09 10.40 -5.31
CA VAL A 586 16.98 9.68 -6.58
C VAL A 586 18.10 8.67 -6.71
N ILE A 587 17.70 7.46 -7.09
CA ILE A 587 18.62 6.38 -7.42
C ILE A 587 18.30 5.91 -8.83
N VAL A 588 19.33 5.79 -9.67
CA VAL A 588 19.24 5.23 -11.03
C VAL A 588 20.19 4.06 -11.10
N ASP A 589 19.67 2.89 -11.41
CA ASP A 589 20.47 1.70 -11.69
C ASP A 589 20.30 1.35 -13.19
N VAL A 590 21.39 1.13 -13.92
CA VAL A 590 21.39 0.74 -15.34
C VAL A 590 21.64 -0.76 -15.43
N SER A 591 20.79 -1.47 -16.18
CA SER A 591 20.87 -2.92 -16.39
C SER A 591 21.23 -3.30 -17.82
N GLY A 592 21.31 -2.35 -18.73
CA GLY A 592 21.66 -2.54 -20.13
C GLY A 592 21.33 -1.31 -20.98
N TRP A 593 21.72 -1.36 -22.23
CA TRP A 593 21.50 -0.29 -23.21
C TRP A 593 21.17 -0.87 -24.58
N PHE A 594 20.64 -0.04 -25.45
CA PHE A 594 20.31 -0.39 -26.83
C PHE A 594 21.14 0.45 -27.78
N GLY A 595 21.70 -0.20 -28.81
CA GLY A 595 22.56 0.48 -29.80
C GLY A 595 22.63 -0.23 -31.14
N GLY A 596 23.28 0.40 -32.11
CA GLY A 596 23.43 -0.14 -33.47
C GLY A 596 24.55 -1.18 -33.60
N SER A 597 25.43 -1.31 -32.62
CA SER A 597 26.52 -2.29 -32.64
C SER A 597 25.96 -3.72 -32.62
N THR A 598 26.35 -4.52 -33.61
CA THR A 598 25.96 -5.94 -33.68
C THR A 598 26.86 -6.83 -32.80
N ALA A 599 28.05 -6.33 -32.42
CA ALA A 599 28.99 -7.08 -31.57
C ALA A 599 28.47 -7.25 -30.15
N GLY A 600 27.97 -8.43 -29.83
CA GLY A 600 27.40 -8.74 -28.51
C GLY A 600 25.98 -8.19 -28.28
N GLY A 601 25.37 -7.60 -29.29
CA GLY A 601 23.98 -7.16 -29.26
C GLY A 601 23.00 -8.32 -29.36
N LEU A 602 21.93 -8.27 -28.60
CA LEU A 602 20.88 -9.29 -28.51
C LEU A 602 19.57 -8.75 -29.09
N GLY A 603 18.89 -9.58 -29.89
CA GLY A 603 17.52 -9.29 -30.35
C GLY A 603 16.49 -9.77 -29.32
N TYR A 604 15.40 -9.06 -29.21
CA TYR A 604 14.28 -9.41 -28.34
C TYR A 604 13.29 -10.32 -29.05
N ARG A 605 12.88 -11.38 -28.37
CA ARG A 605 11.73 -12.21 -28.76
C ARG A 605 10.69 -12.16 -27.63
N VAL A 606 9.54 -11.61 -27.96
CA VAL A 606 8.40 -11.58 -27.06
C VAL A 606 7.84 -13.00 -26.89
N LEU A 607 7.42 -13.34 -25.68
CA LEU A 607 6.83 -14.63 -25.34
C LEU A 607 5.41 -14.44 -24.79
N ALA A 608 4.59 -15.48 -24.86
CA ALA A 608 3.42 -15.59 -23.99
C ALA A 608 3.91 -15.65 -22.55
N ALA A 609 3.32 -14.85 -21.66
CA ALA A 609 3.75 -14.79 -20.29
C ALA A 609 3.61 -16.14 -19.57
N GLU A 610 4.69 -16.61 -18.93
CA GLU A 610 4.78 -17.91 -18.26
C GLU A 610 5.28 -17.76 -16.82
N ARG A 611 4.62 -18.41 -15.85
CA ARG A 611 5.05 -18.45 -14.45
C ARG A 611 6.25 -19.37 -14.27
N LEU A 612 7.44 -18.81 -13.95
CA LEU A 612 8.66 -19.55 -13.65
C LEU A 612 8.84 -19.84 -12.15
N LEU A 613 8.33 -18.98 -11.28
CA LEU A 613 8.43 -19.13 -9.83
C LEU A 613 7.11 -18.73 -9.16
N ASP A 614 6.65 -19.57 -8.24
CA ASP A 614 5.62 -19.24 -7.27
C ASP A 614 5.95 -19.93 -5.95
N THR A 615 6.27 -19.17 -4.92
CA THR A 615 6.66 -19.73 -3.62
C THR A 615 5.49 -19.91 -2.66
N ARG A 616 4.30 -19.39 -2.97
CA ARG A 616 3.14 -19.40 -2.08
C ARG A 616 2.67 -20.78 -1.62
N PRO A 617 2.78 -21.86 -2.44
CA PRO A 617 2.45 -23.20 -1.99
C PRO A 617 3.49 -23.83 -1.04
N GLY A 618 4.65 -23.20 -0.87
CA GLY A 618 5.81 -23.75 -0.16
C GLY A 618 6.16 -22.99 1.12
N ALA A 619 7.41 -23.20 1.56
CA ALA A 619 7.99 -22.43 2.64
C ALA A 619 8.44 -21.05 2.11
N LEU A 620 8.17 -20.00 2.89
CA LEU A 620 8.64 -18.65 2.56
C LEU A 620 10.14 -18.61 2.35
N PRO A 621 10.64 -18.02 1.26
CA PRO A 621 12.05 -17.74 1.09
C PRO A 621 12.60 -16.95 2.28
N ALA A 622 13.75 -17.37 2.80
CA ALA A 622 14.39 -16.66 3.91
C ALA A 622 14.95 -15.31 3.43
N GLY A 623 14.83 -14.28 4.25
CA GLY A 623 15.43 -12.98 3.98
C GLY A 623 16.95 -13.08 3.78
N GLY A 624 17.46 -12.47 2.72
CA GLY A 624 18.85 -12.48 2.32
C GLY A 624 19.31 -13.75 1.58
N ALA A 625 18.43 -14.74 1.40
CA ALA A 625 18.77 -15.97 0.66
C ALA A 625 18.48 -15.81 -0.84
N ASP A 626 19.35 -16.37 -1.67
CA ASP A 626 19.14 -16.46 -3.11
C ASP A 626 18.16 -17.57 -3.45
N VAL A 627 17.15 -17.24 -4.26
CA VAL A 627 16.23 -18.18 -4.89
C VAL A 627 16.62 -18.29 -6.36
N PRO A 628 17.33 -19.37 -6.78
CA PRO A 628 17.75 -19.54 -8.17
C PRO A 628 16.57 -19.98 -9.04
N VAL A 629 16.38 -19.32 -10.18
CA VAL A 629 15.39 -19.65 -11.20
C VAL A 629 16.09 -19.81 -12.53
N VAL A 630 16.00 -20.99 -13.13
CA VAL A 630 16.60 -21.25 -14.45
C VAL A 630 15.82 -20.51 -15.53
N VAL A 631 16.55 -19.82 -16.41
CA VAL A 631 15.96 -19.06 -17.52
C VAL A 631 16.64 -19.45 -18.85
N PRO A 632 15.90 -19.39 -19.98
CA PRO A 632 16.44 -19.88 -21.25
C PRO A 632 17.54 -19.00 -21.87
N ALA A 633 17.52 -17.70 -21.59
CA ALA A 633 18.44 -16.71 -22.13
C ALA A 633 18.46 -15.46 -21.23
N THR A 634 18.98 -14.31 -21.69
CA THR A 634 18.76 -13.03 -20.99
C THR A 634 17.25 -12.76 -20.93
N ALA A 635 16.69 -12.97 -19.75
CA ALA A 635 15.25 -13.01 -19.57
C ALA A 635 14.67 -11.64 -19.21
N VAL A 636 13.56 -11.29 -19.88
CA VAL A 636 12.68 -10.21 -19.43
C VAL A 636 11.63 -10.82 -18.51
N VAL A 637 11.74 -10.51 -17.24
CA VAL A 637 10.91 -11.12 -16.19
C VAL A 637 10.19 -10.05 -15.37
N ASN A 638 8.93 -10.31 -15.06
CA ASN A 638 8.22 -9.56 -14.04
C ASN A 638 8.33 -10.30 -12.71
N ILE A 639 8.89 -9.64 -11.70
CA ILE A 639 9.07 -10.21 -10.36
C ILE A 639 8.11 -9.52 -9.42
N ALA A 640 7.40 -10.28 -8.57
CA ALA A 640 6.55 -9.75 -7.53
C ALA A 640 6.98 -10.24 -6.15
N SER A 641 6.99 -9.32 -5.18
CA SER A 641 7.05 -9.59 -3.74
C SER A 641 5.63 -9.53 -3.21
N VAL A 642 5.15 -10.64 -2.64
CA VAL A 642 3.75 -10.81 -2.24
C VAL A 642 3.60 -10.66 -0.74
N ASP A 643 2.65 -9.85 -0.30
CA ASP A 643 2.25 -9.65 1.10
C ASP A 643 3.47 -9.48 2.04
N SER A 644 4.39 -8.58 1.66
CA SER A 644 5.66 -8.35 2.38
C SER A 644 5.46 -8.23 3.88
N VAL A 645 6.31 -8.91 4.66
CA VAL A 645 6.22 -8.90 6.15
C VAL A 645 6.75 -7.61 6.78
N GLY A 646 7.46 -6.78 6.01
CA GLY A 646 8.10 -5.54 6.51
C GLY A 646 8.57 -4.62 5.41
N PHE A 647 9.24 -3.54 5.79
CA PHE A 647 9.94 -2.67 4.84
C PHE A 647 11.18 -3.39 4.31
N GLY A 648 11.18 -3.71 3.03
CA GLY A 648 12.23 -4.47 2.40
C GLY A 648 12.38 -4.17 0.92
N PHE A 649 13.26 -4.92 0.28
CA PHE A 649 13.45 -4.88 -1.16
C PHE A 649 13.72 -6.29 -1.71
N VAL A 650 13.48 -6.45 -2.99
CA VAL A 650 13.88 -7.64 -3.74
C VAL A 650 14.91 -7.21 -4.79
N SER A 651 16.02 -7.91 -4.84
CA SER A 651 16.99 -7.79 -5.91
C SER A 651 16.96 -9.02 -6.83
N ALA A 652 17.34 -8.83 -8.08
CA ALA A 652 17.48 -9.91 -9.03
C ALA A 652 18.76 -9.71 -9.86
N ARG A 653 19.55 -10.79 -10.03
CA ARG A 653 20.86 -10.73 -10.68
C ARG A 653 21.24 -12.09 -11.27
N PRO A 654 22.24 -12.14 -12.17
CA PRO A 654 22.86 -13.40 -12.54
C PRO A 654 23.33 -14.15 -11.29
N CYS A 655 23.01 -15.45 -11.16
CA CYS A 655 23.49 -16.24 -10.02
C CYS A 655 25.02 -16.29 -10.01
N GLY A 656 25.61 -16.10 -8.82
CA GLY A 656 27.06 -15.99 -8.62
C GLY A 656 27.65 -14.59 -8.83
N ALA A 657 26.88 -13.63 -9.35
CA ALA A 657 27.31 -12.24 -9.46
C ALA A 657 27.26 -11.54 -8.09
N ALA A 658 28.22 -10.65 -7.83
CA ALA A 658 28.22 -9.77 -6.67
C ALA A 658 27.38 -8.51 -6.95
N GLY A 659 26.90 -7.87 -5.89
CA GLY A 659 26.17 -6.60 -5.96
C GLY A 659 24.68 -6.76 -5.61
N VAL A 660 24.13 -5.69 -5.07
CA VAL A 660 22.72 -5.61 -4.68
C VAL A 660 22.15 -4.30 -5.22
N SER A 661 21.30 -4.42 -6.24
CA SER A 661 20.44 -3.33 -6.71
C SER A 661 19.02 -3.72 -6.43
N SER A 662 18.25 -2.85 -5.76
CA SER A 662 16.85 -3.14 -5.50
C SER A 662 16.03 -2.99 -6.77
N LEU A 663 15.40 -4.08 -7.21
CA LEU A 663 14.43 -4.03 -8.31
C LEU A 663 13.06 -3.60 -7.79
N ILE A 664 12.66 -4.11 -6.63
CA ILE A 664 11.39 -3.82 -5.98
C ILE A 664 11.65 -3.28 -4.58
N ASN A 665 10.87 -2.31 -4.14
CA ASN A 665 10.81 -1.87 -2.76
C ASN A 665 9.39 -2.09 -2.25
N SER A 666 9.24 -2.74 -1.12
CA SER A 666 7.96 -3.12 -0.54
C SER A 666 7.84 -2.68 0.91
N ALA A 667 6.61 -2.63 1.40
CA ALA A 667 6.28 -2.35 2.78
C ALA A 667 5.32 -3.41 3.34
N PRO A 668 5.10 -3.44 4.67
CA PRO A 668 4.27 -4.45 5.29
C PRO A 668 2.90 -4.58 4.64
N GLY A 669 2.51 -5.82 4.28
CA GLY A 669 1.21 -6.15 3.67
C GLY A 669 1.06 -5.72 2.22
N GLU A 670 2.12 -5.22 1.57
CA GLU A 670 2.07 -4.84 0.15
C GLU A 670 2.51 -5.97 -0.75
N THR A 671 1.84 -6.09 -1.89
CA THR A 671 2.31 -6.83 -3.06
C THR A 671 2.76 -5.82 -4.10
N MET A 672 4.04 -5.91 -4.50
CA MET A 672 4.65 -5.00 -5.47
C MET A 672 5.37 -5.81 -6.54
N ALA A 673 5.27 -5.35 -7.79
CA ALA A 673 5.97 -5.98 -8.91
C ALA A 673 6.82 -4.96 -9.68
N ASN A 674 7.83 -5.47 -10.36
CA ASN A 674 8.61 -4.69 -11.33
C ASN A 674 9.26 -5.62 -12.36
N VAL A 675 9.53 -5.10 -13.55
CA VAL A 675 10.14 -5.85 -14.64
C VAL A 675 11.66 -5.65 -14.66
N GLY A 676 12.39 -6.71 -14.98
CA GLY A 676 13.85 -6.67 -15.17
C GLY A 676 14.31 -7.44 -16.38
N ALA A 677 15.35 -6.95 -17.06
CA ALA A 677 16.10 -7.71 -18.05
C ALA A 677 17.38 -8.25 -17.41
N ILE A 678 17.48 -9.57 -17.24
CA ILE A 678 18.49 -10.19 -16.41
C ILE A 678 19.14 -11.35 -17.15
N ALA A 679 20.46 -11.27 -17.34
CA ALA A 679 21.24 -12.35 -17.93
C ALA A 679 21.33 -13.53 -16.96
N PRO A 680 21.32 -14.79 -17.44
CA PRO A 680 21.59 -15.94 -16.60
C PRO A 680 23.03 -15.95 -16.10
N GLY A 681 23.21 -16.41 -14.88
CA GLY A 681 24.52 -16.62 -14.27
C GLY A 681 24.87 -18.09 -14.11
N THR A 682 25.52 -18.45 -12.99
CA THR A 682 25.91 -19.81 -12.69
C THR A 682 24.71 -20.77 -12.76
N GLY A 683 24.84 -21.84 -13.50
CA GLY A 683 23.79 -22.85 -13.71
C GLY A 683 22.66 -22.42 -14.65
N GLY A 684 22.85 -21.36 -15.45
CA GLY A 684 21.80 -20.84 -16.33
C GLY A 684 20.65 -20.14 -15.57
N ALA A 685 20.94 -19.61 -14.37
CA ALA A 685 19.90 -19.13 -13.47
C ALA A 685 20.02 -17.63 -13.14
N VAL A 686 18.88 -17.04 -12.89
CA VAL A 686 18.71 -15.74 -12.23
C VAL A 686 18.46 -16.00 -10.73
N CYS A 687 19.18 -15.30 -9.88
CA CYS A 687 18.98 -15.34 -8.42
C CYS A 687 18.10 -14.18 -7.97
N VAL A 688 16.90 -14.49 -7.45
CA VAL A 688 15.99 -13.54 -6.82
C VAL A 688 16.27 -13.54 -5.32
N ASN A 689 16.55 -12.38 -4.75
CA ASN A 689 16.96 -12.25 -3.34
C ASN A 689 16.05 -11.26 -2.62
N PRO A 690 15.12 -11.73 -1.77
CA PRO A 690 14.34 -10.85 -0.91
C PRO A 690 15.18 -10.45 0.32
N SER A 691 15.19 -9.18 0.67
CA SER A 691 15.87 -8.69 1.90
C SER A 691 15.19 -9.16 3.19
N LEU A 692 13.90 -9.47 3.11
CA LEU A 692 13.08 -10.04 4.19
C LEU A 692 12.40 -11.31 3.68
N ALA A 693 12.05 -12.22 4.59
CA ALA A 693 11.24 -13.39 4.25
C ALA A 693 9.91 -12.95 3.64
N GLY A 694 9.49 -13.56 2.55
CA GLY A 694 8.24 -13.22 1.85
C GLY A 694 8.05 -14.07 0.60
N ASP A 695 6.82 -14.15 0.13
CA ASP A 695 6.52 -14.88 -1.10
C ASP A 695 6.96 -14.10 -2.33
N LEU A 696 7.42 -14.87 -3.31
CA LEU A 696 7.93 -14.39 -4.59
C LEU A 696 7.20 -15.04 -5.75
N LEU A 697 6.91 -14.21 -6.76
CA LEU A 697 6.47 -14.68 -8.08
C LEU A 697 7.49 -14.19 -9.11
N MET A 698 7.68 -14.96 -10.17
CA MET A 698 8.47 -14.55 -11.33
C MET A 698 7.82 -15.06 -12.60
N ASP A 699 7.46 -14.14 -13.47
CA ASP A 699 6.83 -14.40 -14.76
C ASP A 699 7.78 -14.02 -15.89
N LEU A 700 8.00 -14.91 -16.85
CA LEU A 700 8.78 -14.66 -18.06
C LEU A 700 7.88 -13.97 -19.09
N ALA A 701 8.29 -12.85 -19.63
CA ALA A 701 7.57 -12.12 -20.67
C ALA A 701 8.28 -12.12 -22.04
N GLY A 702 9.57 -12.43 -22.08
CA GLY A 702 10.35 -12.51 -23.29
C GLY A 702 11.82 -12.78 -23.01
N VAL A 703 12.59 -12.91 -24.06
CA VAL A 703 14.04 -13.20 -24.00
C VAL A 703 14.82 -12.34 -24.98
N PHE A 704 16.04 -12.01 -24.60
CA PHE A 704 17.04 -11.46 -25.50
C PHE A 704 18.00 -12.55 -25.93
N GLU A 705 18.15 -12.79 -27.20
CA GLU A 705 18.96 -13.85 -27.81
C GLU A 705 19.92 -13.31 -28.86
N THR A 706 20.97 -14.07 -29.17
CA THR A 706 21.91 -13.72 -30.23
C THR A 706 21.21 -13.67 -31.59
N VAL A 707 21.46 -12.61 -32.33
CA VAL A 707 20.99 -12.47 -33.70
C VAL A 707 22.00 -13.18 -34.60
N ASP A 708 21.56 -14.22 -35.33
CA ASP A 708 22.36 -14.83 -36.39
C ASP A 708 22.41 -13.85 -37.59
N LEU A 709 23.56 -13.24 -37.83
CA LEU A 709 23.82 -12.27 -38.88
C LEU A 709 24.22 -12.97 -40.20
#